data_69ec075de6867ee3e6e4c8cb45f770ba
#
_entry.id   69ec075de6867ee3e6e4c8cb45f770ba
#
_cell.length_a   1.000
_cell.length_b   1.000
_cell.length_c   1.000
_cell.angle_alpha   90.00
_cell.angle_beta   90.00
_cell.angle_gamma   90.00
#
_symmetry.space_group_name_H-M   'P 1'
#
loop_
_entity.id
_entity.type
_entity.pdbx_description
1 polymer ?
#
loop_
_entity_poly.entity_id
_entity_poly.type
_entity_poly.pdbx_seq_one_letter_code
_entity_poly.pdbx_strand_id
1 'polypeptide(L)'
;MSSIGYKERIIRISAKTRDNQKITLKPDKQQLEEVTVKSKRHRYSRKDNPAVELMRKVIAAKKQTDLKTHDYYQYNHYEKLTLGMNDLTPEELEQKPFSKHPWLLDQVERCQYNNKLILPVSVDETVKRKVYRREPHAEKTYITGQQSTGVNDLFQTGDIINVVMKDVFTDVNLYDDQIRLLQYPFTSPIGKNAIGFYRFYIEDTLKIDRDSVIHLHFLPNNQQDFGFRGDLYILKDSTYHVRRCELTLPKKSDVNFVENLRVEQEFSKLENGEWVLTRDDMITEMKFAKFLKKAIVIRTTRLTDYDFSEQPKELYKGKQTEVKDAYAEMRSEKFWNQYRQVELTKSESSMDTFLQHIKDLKGFKYFMFGLKALIENSIETGNPNKIDLSPVNTILTHNEFDGMRSRLSALTTANLNKHWFAAAYYAHGWGSHKNYYNAELTYSLNAKEYLPWEYPKRTLYVGSTYDVCSPSDKFLPTDKDNFLLAWKWTGIDKMILYNRQRIGFDYEWYGGLRTSLELKAEEYEACGKMSFRTLDKPRIDYQGMDHHREFLRTTELKAEVRYAKGETFINSKQRRLSVNRDAPVFTLSHTWGMRNVLGADYTTNFTEAKIYKRFWLNSWGKVDLRLKGGIQWNQVPYLLLILPMANQSFVIEDEMFNLINNMEFLNDRYASLLLSWDMNGKLFNRIPLVRRLKCREFIAINMLWGGLSDKNNPYLPQNAGSSRLMYFPEGCHVMDTHKPYAELVIGIHNIFKILQIEYVRRLTYLDLPTSEKWGIRYTFRMTF
;
A
#
# COMPACT_ATOMS: atom_id res chain seq x y z
N MET A 1 12.09 21.89 32.44
CA MET A 1 11.53 20.55 32.28
C MET A 1 10.15 20.68 31.68
N SER A 2 9.93 20.14 30.52
CA SER A 2 8.62 20.09 29.85
C SER A 2 8.31 18.65 29.45
N SER A 3 7.04 18.27 29.46
CA SER A 3 6.57 16.98 28.95
C SER A 3 5.16 17.20 28.41
N ILE A 4 4.81 16.49 27.35
CA ILE A 4 3.48 16.60 26.73
C ILE A 4 2.41 16.28 27.78
N GLY A 5 1.39 17.12 27.89
CA GLY A 5 0.31 16.98 28.89
C GLY A 5 0.61 17.54 30.27
N TYR A 6 1.76 18.16 30.49
CA TYR A 6 2.14 18.79 31.74
C TYR A 6 2.56 20.24 31.55
N LYS A 7 2.27 21.09 32.54
CA LYS A 7 2.75 22.49 32.56
C LYS A 7 4.28 22.50 32.68
N GLU A 8 4.91 23.32 31.89
CA GLU A 8 6.34 23.54 31.98
C GLU A 8 6.73 24.03 33.39
N ARG A 9 7.80 23.48 33.93
CA ARG A 9 8.35 23.87 35.22
C ARG A 9 9.83 24.21 35.10
N ILE A 10 10.17 25.45 35.34
CA ILE A 10 11.55 25.93 35.37
C ILE A 10 12.12 25.69 36.77
N ILE A 11 13.23 24.95 36.84
CA ILE A 11 13.91 24.63 38.11
C ILE A 11 15.32 25.17 38.04
N ARG A 12 15.70 25.99 39.03
CA ARG A 12 17.03 26.44 39.20
C ARG A 12 17.86 25.40 39.98
N ILE A 13 18.87 24.82 39.32
CA ILE A 13 19.77 23.83 39.93
C ILE A 13 20.88 24.59 40.61
N SER A 14 21.09 24.37 41.91
CA SER A 14 22.24 24.88 42.68
C SER A 14 23.13 23.72 43.13
N ALA A 15 24.37 24.00 43.51
CA ALA A 15 25.31 22.98 43.97
C ALA A 15 24.80 22.07 45.12
N LYS A 16 23.80 22.55 45.90
CA LYS A 16 23.17 21.82 46.99
C LYS A 16 21.99 20.91 46.53
N THR A 17 21.56 21.05 45.30
CA THR A 17 20.33 20.39 44.77
C THR A 17 20.64 19.52 43.55
N ARG A 18 21.88 19.04 43.39
CA ARG A 18 22.37 18.40 42.17
C ARG A 18 21.93 16.95 41.97
N ASP A 19 21.62 16.22 43.04
CA ASP A 19 21.38 14.79 42.99
C ASP A 19 20.02 14.39 43.56
N ASN A 20 19.33 13.45 42.87
CA ASN A 20 18.11 12.75 43.31
C ASN A 20 16.89 13.64 43.65
N GLN A 21 16.62 14.68 42.88
CA GLN A 21 15.36 15.43 43.07
C GLN A 21 14.19 14.77 42.36
N LYS A 22 13.17 14.37 43.14
CA LYS A 22 11.87 13.95 42.60
C LYS A 22 11.08 15.18 42.16
N ILE A 23 10.99 15.41 40.85
CA ILE A 23 10.29 16.55 40.26
C ILE A 23 8.90 16.11 39.81
N THR A 24 7.86 16.68 40.40
CA THR A 24 6.49 16.43 40.01
C THR A 24 6.03 17.58 39.12
N LEU A 25 5.63 17.26 37.90
CA LEU A 25 5.00 18.19 36.97
C LEU A 25 3.48 18.21 37.22
N LYS A 26 2.83 19.36 37.12
CA LYS A 26 1.39 19.48 37.21
C LYS A 26 0.77 19.16 35.85
N PRO A 27 -0.25 18.27 35.78
CA PRO A 27 -0.96 18.04 34.56
C PRO A 27 -1.49 19.34 33.96
N ASP A 28 -1.27 19.54 32.67
CA ASP A 28 -1.91 20.64 31.95
C ASP A 28 -3.33 20.21 31.62
N LYS A 29 -4.32 20.71 32.40
CA LYS A 29 -5.74 20.44 32.18
C LYS A 29 -6.33 21.14 30.96
N GLN A 30 -5.51 21.77 30.12
CA GLN A 30 -5.94 22.18 28.80
C GLN A 30 -6.13 20.95 27.92
N GLN A 31 -7.21 20.18 28.17
CA GLN A 31 -7.94 19.65 27.03
C GLN A 31 -8.07 20.81 26.05
N LEU A 32 -7.65 20.60 24.81
CA LEU A 32 -7.91 21.54 23.73
C LEU A 32 -9.43 21.70 23.55
N GLU A 33 -10.08 22.36 24.52
CA GLU A 33 -11.33 23.04 24.24
C GLU A 33 -10.98 24.05 23.14
N GLU A 34 -11.67 23.93 22.04
CA GLU A 34 -11.65 24.89 20.96
C GLU A 34 -11.83 26.27 21.58
N VAL A 35 -10.72 26.98 21.76
CA VAL A 35 -10.79 28.39 22.13
C VAL A 35 -11.40 29.07 20.94
N THR A 36 -12.72 29.14 20.96
CA THR A 36 -13.47 29.98 20.05
C THR A 36 -13.17 31.41 20.53
N VAL A 37 -12.07 31.96 20.03
CA VAL A 37 -11.79 33.40 20.19
C VAL A 37 -12.94 34.09 19.47
N LYS A 38 -13.97 34.50 20.23
CA LYS A 38 -15.00 35.44 19.80
C LYS A 38 -14.40 36.85 19.80
N SER A 39 -13.34 37.05 19.07
CA SER A 39 -12.91 38.38 18.67
C SER A 39 -13.85 38.85 17.58
N LYS A 40 -14.22 40.14 17.58
CA LYS A 40 -14.92 40.79 16.46
C LYS A 40 -14.27 40.34 15.14
N ARG A 41 -15.05 39.71 14.26
CA ARG A 41 -14.58 39.08 13.01
C ARG A 41 -13.93 40.11 12.09
N HIS A 42 -12.67 40.48 12.33
CA HIS A 42 -11.85 41.06 11.29
C HIS A 42 -11.58 39.99 10.25
N ARG A 43 -11.97 40.26 9.01
CA ARG A 43 -11.73 39.34 7.88
C ARG A 43 -10.21 39.16 7.76
N TYR A 44 -9.73 37.93 7.88
CA TYR A 44 -8.29 37.62 7.73
C TYR A 44 -7.77 38.18 6.39
N SER A 45 -6.73 38.99 6.44
CA SER A 45 -6.03 39.51 5.27
C SER A 45 -4.59 38.98 5.28
N ARG A 46 -4.07 38.69 4.11
CA ARG A 46 -2.64 38.37 3.90
C ARG A 46 -1.81 39.62 3.61
N LYS A 47 -2.46 40.69 3.17
CA LYS A 47 -1.83 41.96 2.88
C LYS A 47 -1.57 42.69 4.18
N ASP A 48 -0.38 43.23 4.36
CA ASP A 48 0.05 43.97 5.55
C ASP A 48 -0.11 43.19 6.87
N ASN A 49 0.11 41.87 6.82
CA ASN A 49 -0.03 40.99 7.97
C ASN A 49 1.37 40.59 8.51
N PRO A 50 1.73 41.01 9.74
CA PRO A 50 3.04 40.73 10.31
C PRO A 50 3.37 39.23 10.41
N ALA A 51 2.36 38.37 10.66
CA ALA A 51 2.54 36.93 10.71
C ALA A 51 2.90 36.35 9.33
N VAL A 52 2.30 36.88 8.26
CA VAL A 52 2.61 36.50 6.87
C VAL A 52 4.01 36.97 6.48
N GLU A 53 4.41 38.18 6.86
CA GLU A 53 5.76 38.71 6.61
C GLU A 53 6.83 37.86 7.33
N LEU A 54 6.57 37.48 8.60
CA LEU A 54 7.42 36.57 9.34
C LEU A 54 7.56 35.23 8.59
N MET A 55 6.43 34.64 8.18
CA MET A 55 6.44 33.37 7.46
C MET A 55 7.15 33.43 6.11
N ARG A 56 7.10 34.55 5.41
CA ARG A 56 7.92 34.76 4.18
C ARG A 56 9.41 34.64 4.48
N LYS A 57 9.87 35.23 5.59
CA LYS A 57 11.27 35.14 6.05
C LYS A 57 11.64 33.72 6.45
N VAL A 58 10.78 33.03 7.20
CA VAL A 58 10.99 31.61 7.58
C VAL A 58 11.10 30.72 6.34
N ILE A 59 10.19 30.86 5.38
CA ILE A 59 10.20 30.05 4.13
C ILE A 59 11.45 30.38 3.28
N ALA A 60 11.90 31.62 3.26
CA ALA A 60 13.13 32.00 2.56
C ALA A 60 14.37 31.43 3.25
N ALA A 61 14.43 31.51 4.59
CA ALA A 61 15.51 30.98 5.39
C ALA A 61 15.59 29.44 5.39
N LYS A 62 14.47 28.75 5.14
CA LYS A 62 14.38 27.29 5.06
C LYS A 62 15.49 26.66 4.23
N LYS A 63 15.88 27.28 3.12
CA LYS A 63 16.95 26.77 2.25
C LYS A 63 18.33 26.74 2.92
N GLN A 64 18.55 27.59 3.93
CA GLN A 64 19.83 27.67 4.66
C GLN A 64 19.81 26.82 5.93
N THR A 65 18.61 26.56 6.47
CA THR A 65 18.41 25.81 7.72
C THR A 65 18.06 24.33 7.51
N ASP A 66 17.90 23.88 6.26
CA ASP A 66 17.68 22.47 5.93
C ASP A 66 19.00 21.69 6.06
N LEU A 67 18.97 20.60 6.80
CA LEU A 67 20.12 19.71 7.03
C LEU A 67 20.75 19.21 5.70
N LYS A 68 19.96 19.07 4.65
CA LYS A 68 20.40 18.64 3.30
C LYS A 68 21.30 19.66 2.58
N THR A 69 21.50 20.84 3.15
CA THR A 69 22.45 21.84 2.61
C THR A 69 23.91 21.53 2.93
N HIS A 70 24.14 20.72 3.94
CA HIS A 70 25.49 20.27 4.30
C HIS A 70 26.01 19.25 3.27
N ASP A 71 27.36 19.24 3.10
CA ASP A 71 28.00 18.27 2.22
C ASP A 71 27.92 16.84 2.77
N TYR A 72 28.04 16.73 4.09
CA TYR A 72 27.98 15.48 4.83
C TYR A 72 27.21 15.69 6.12
N TYR A 73 26.47 14.68 6.53
CA TYR A 73 26.01 14.53 7.91
C TYR A 73 25.71 13.09 8.24
N GLN A 74 25.79 12.78 9.51
CA GLN A 74 25.28 11.55 10.09
C GLN A 74 24.65 11.82 11.45
N TYR A 75 23.80 10.94 11.90
CA TYR A 75 23.23 10.94 13.25
C TYR A 75 22.67 9.59 13.64
N ASN A 76 22.57 9.36 14.95
CA ASN A 76 21.84 8.21 15.51
C ASN A 76 20.38 8.57 15.68
N HIS A 77 19.51 7.61 15.36
CA HIS A 77 18.05 7.74 15.40
C HIS A 77 17.49 6.59 16.23
N TYR A 78 17.07 6.87 17.45
CA TYR A 78 16.34 5.94 18.30
C TYR A 78 14.86 6.20 18.14
N GLU A 79 14.09 5.12 17.93
CA GLU A 79 12.64 5.15 17.80
C GLU A 79 12.01 4.10 18.71
N LYS A 80 11.02 4.50 19.50
CA LYS A 80 10.14 3.62 20.27
C LYS A 80 8.71 3.81 19.80
N LEU A 81 8.06 2.71 19.39
CA LEU A 81 6.67 2.67 18.93
C LEU A 81 5.86 1.81 19.90
N THR A 82 4.87 2.41 20.56
CA THR A 82 3.96 1.73 21.48
C THR A 82 2.56 1.68 20.89
N LEU A 83 1.98 0.48 20.81
CA LEU A 83 0.58 0.26 20.46
C LEU A 83 -0.20 -0.11 21.72
N GLY A 84 -1.43 0.40 21.85
CA GLY A 84 -2.26 0.07 22.99
C GLY A 84 -3.76 0.32 22.76
N MET A 85 -4.56 -0.23 23.68
CA MET A 85 -5.95 0.22 23.83
C MET A 85 -5.96 1.56 24.53
N ASN A 86 -6.90 2.45 24.16
CA ASN A 86 -6.96 3.83 24.64
C ASN A 86 -8.31 4.14 25.29
N ASP A 87 -8.29 5.12 26.18
CA ASP A 87 -9.50 5.71 26.76
C ASP A 87 -10.33 4.69 27.57
N LEU A 88 -9.63 3.85 28.35
CA LEU A 88 -10.28 2.91 29.27
C LEU A 88 -10.91 3.68 30.42
N THR A 89 -12.18 3.33 30.77
CA THR A 89 -12.86 3.94 31.90
C THR A 89 -12.74 3.08 33.17
N PRO A 90 -12.81 3.66 34.36
CA PRO A 90 -12.80 2.90 35.62
C PRO A 90 -13.88 1.81 35.67
N GLU A 91 -15.07 2.10 35.14
CA GLU A 91 -16.20 1.16 35.11
C GLU A 91 -15.88 -0.04 34.17
N GLU A 92 -15.14 0.18 33.11
CA GLU A 92 -14.71 -0.91 32.21
C GLU A 92 -13.68 -1.82 32.88
N LEU A 93 -12.82 -1.29 33.73
CA LEU A 93 -11.84 -2.07 34.47
C LEU A 93 -12.48 -3.01 35.50
N GLU A 94 -13.68 -2.73 35.95
CA GLU A 94 -14.48 -3.58 36.85
C GLU A 94 -15.25 -4.68 36.10
N GLN A 95 -15.37 -4.58 34.77
CA GLN A 95 -16.10 -5.51 33.92
C GLN A 95 -15.16 -6.57 33.28
N LYS A 96 -15.76 -7.59 32.66
CA LYS A 96 -15.00 -8.54 31.83
C LYS A 96 -14.37 -7.81 30.63
N PRO A 97 -13.12 -8.11 30.24
CA PRO A 97 -12.29 -9.22 30.72
C PRO A 97 -11.47 -8.95 32.02
N PHE A 98 -11.36 -7.70 32.47
CA PHE A 98 -10.48 -7.31 33.59
C PHE A 98 -10.86 -7.99 34.90
N SER A 99 -12.14 -8.03 35.25
CA SER A 99 -12.60 -8.71 36.45
C SER A 99 -12.35 -10.21 36.46
N LYS A 100 -12.30 -10.85 35.28
CA LYS A 100 -11.99 -12.26 35.13
C LYS A 100 -10.49 -12.55 35.14
N HIS A 101 -9.69 -11.59 34.71
CA HIS A 101 -8.24 -11.71 34.55
C HIS A 101 -7.56 -10.48 35.19
N PRO A 102 -7.40 -10.49 36.55
CA PRO A 102 -6.88 -9.32 37.28
C PRO A 102 -5.49 -8.87 36.85
N TRP A 103 -4.66 -9.78 36.33
CA TRP A 103 -3.33 -9.46 35.79
C TRP A 103 -3.38 -8.45 34.60
N LEU A 104 -4.53 -8.29 33.93
CA LEU A 104 -4.72 -7.22 32.92
C LEU A 104 -4.62 -5.83 33.52
N LEU A 105 -4.99 -5.66 34.82
CA LEU A 105 -4.90 -4.37 35.51
C LEU A 105 -3.44 -3.94 35.71
N ASP A 106 -2.51 -4.90 35.87
CA ASP A 106 -1.09 -4.61 36.00
C ASP A 106 -0.51 -3.99 34.72
N GLN A 107 -1.15 -4.26 33.58
CA GLN A 107 -0.76 -3.72 32.27
C GLN A 107 -1.39 -2.36 31.97
N VAL A 108 -2.41 -1.94 32.76
CA VAL A 108 -3.06 -0.63 32.56
C VAL A 108 -2.21 0.47 33.19
N GLU A 109 -1.94 1.48 32.43
CA GLU A 109 -1.22 2.67 32.92
C GLU A 109 -1.88 3.97 32.44
N ARG A 110 -1.50 5.08 33.06
CA ARG A 110 -1.90 6.40 32.62
C ARG A 110 -0.91 6.95 31.61
N CYS A 111 -1.39 7.16 30.39
CA CYS A 111 -0.58 7.71 29.32
C CYS A 111 -0.12 9.14 29.66
N GLN A 112 1.19 9.37 29.58
CA GLN A 112 1.78 10.68 29.87
C GLN A 112 1.44 11.76 28.82
N TYR A 113 1.00 11.36 27.62
CA TYR A 113 0.76 12.27 26.51
C TYR A 113 -0.68 12.79 26.44
N ASN A 114 -1.68 11.95 26.74
CA ASN A 114 -3.10 12.34 26.69
C ASN A 114 -3.82 12.25 28.04
N ASN A 115 -3.11 11.81 29.08
CA ASN A 115 -3.60 11.63 30.46
C ASN A 115 -4.78 10.64 30.60
N LYS A 116 -4.99 9.76 29.60
CA LYS A 116 -6.02 8.71 29.64
C LYS A 116 -5.44 7.39 30.13
N LEU A 117 -6.31 6.47 30.58
CA LEU A 117 -5.90 5.12 30.88
C LEU A 117 -5.72 4.35 29.56
N ILE A 118 -4.57 3.71 29.41
CA ILE A 118 -4.21 2.90 28.27
C ILE A 118 -3.78 1.51 28.71
N LEU A 119 -3.90 0.55 27.82
CA LEU A 119 -3.34 -0.79 27.99
C LEU A 119 -2.40 -1.04 26.81
N PRO A 120 -1.08 -0.85 26.99
CA PRO A 120 -0.08 -1.20 25.98
C PRO A 120 -0.13 -2.69 25.65
N VAL A 121 -0.07 -3.01 24.36
CA VAL A 121 -0.14 -4.39 23.86
C VAL A 121 1.06 -4.76 23.00
N SER A 122 1.83 -3.78 22.56
CA SER A 122 3.08 -3.99 21.81
C SER A 122 4.01 -2.80 21.96
N VAL A 123 5.31 -3.10 21.98
CA VAL A 123 6.39 -2.10 21.98
C VAL A 123 7.46 -2.54 21.00
N ASP A 124 7.81 -1.65 20.09
CA ASP A 124 8.90 -1.84 19.12
C ASP A 124 9.97 -0.77 19.38
N GLU A 125 11.22 -1.18 19.49
CA GLU A 125 12.37 -0.29 19.59
C GLU A 125 13.29 -0.49 18.38
N THR A 126 13.75 0.60 17.79
CA THR A 126 14.67 0.55 16.65
C THR A 126 15.77 1.59 16.81
N VAL A 127 17.01 1.19 16.63
CA VAL A 127 18.18 2.08 16.56
C VAL A 127 18.72 2.09 15.15
N LYS A 128 18.79 3.26 14.56
CA LYS A 128 19.25 3.47 13.18
C LYS A 128 20.43 4.48 13.20
N ARG A 129 21.35 4.34 12.27
CA ARG A 129 22.35 5.35 11.93
C ARG A 129 22.04 5.86 10.54
N LYS A 130 21.76 7.15 10.39
CA LYS A 130 21.53 7.78 9.09
C LYS A 130 22.81 8.49 8.65
N VAL A 131 23.18 8.29 7.38
CA VAL A 131 24.40 8.85 6.77
C VAL A 131 24.03 9.48 5.45
N TYR A 132 24.46 10.71 5.25
CA TYR A 132 24.17 11.51 4.06
C TYR A 132 25.43 12.10 3.46
N ARG A 133 25.46 12.15 2.13
CA ARG A 133 26.45 12.89 1.33
C ARG A 133 25.73 13.58 0.18
N ARG A 134 26.02 14.88 -0.03
CA ARG A 134 25.38 15.68 -1.08
C ARG A 134 25.88 15.31 -2.47
N GLU A 135 27.21 15.25 -2.67
CA GLU A 135 27.82 14.98 -3.97
C GLU A 135 29.00 13.99 -3.89
N PRO A 136 28.98 12.90 -4.70
CA PRO A 136 27.79 12.38 -5.38
C PRO A 136 26.72 11.96 -4.40
N HIS A 137 25.44 12.27 -4.70
CA HIS A 137 24.35 12.08 -3.75
C HIS A 137 24.23 10.64 -3.25
N ALA A 138 24.23 10.49 -1.93
CA ALA A 138 24.01 9.21 -1.26
C ALA A 138 23.35 9.45 0.10
N GLU A 139 22.27 8.72 0.35
CA GLU A 139 21.60 8.70 1.66
C GLU A 139 21.39 7.23 2.06
N LYS A 140 21.84 6.87 3.26
CA LYS A 140 21.75 5.50 3.76
C LYS A 140 21.32 5.47 5.22
N THR A 141 20.52 4.46 5.53
CA THR A 141 20.08 4.14 6.88
C THR A 141 20.59 2.75 7.26
N TYR A 142 21.34 2.67 8.33
CA TYR A 142 21.82 1.42 8.91
C TYR A 142 20.97 1.10 10.13
N ILE A 143 20.23 0.00 10.10
CA ILE A 143 19.50 -0.51 11.27
C ILE A 143 20.49 -1.31 12.09
N THR A 144 20.90 -0.75 13.23
CA THR A 144 21.92 -1.35 14.11
C THR A 144 21.32 -2.14 15.26
N GLY A 145 20.09 -1.85 15.65
CA GLY A 145 19.34 -2.60 16.66
C GLY A 145 17.84 -2.55 16.38
N GLN A 146 17.17 -3.67 16.59
CA GLN A 146 15.71 -3.78 16.45
C GLN A 146 15.19 -4.80 17.46
N GLN A 147 14.15 -4.42 18.21
CA GLN A 147 13.47 -5.29 19.16
C GLN A 147 11.96 -5.06 19.06
N SER A 148 11.20 -6.13 19.01
CA SER A 148 9.73 -6.09 19.04
C SER A 148 9.25 -6.97 20.18
N THR A 149 8.29 -6.50 20.96
CA THR A 149 7.70 -7.26 22.07
C THR A 149 6.19 -7.05 22.09
N GLY A 150 5.45 -8.09 22.49
CA GLY A 150 4.00 -8.02 22.59
C GLY A 150 3.25 -8.68 21.44
N VAL A 151 2.07 -8.17 21.14
CA VAL A 151 1.16 -8.79 20.16
C VAL A 151 1.74 -8.84 18.75
N ASN A 152 2.66 -7.94 18.40
CA ASN A 152 3.35 -7.97 17.10
C ASN A 152 4.14 -9.28 16.88
N ASP A 153 4.71 -9.87 17.95
CA ASP A 153 5.42 -11.15 17.88
C ASP A 153 4.50 -12.34 17.56
N LEU A 154 3.20 -12.18 17.74
CA LEU A 154 2.23 -13.20 17.40
C LEU A 154 2.00 -13.33 15.89
N PHE A 155 2.29 -12.28 15.15
CA PHE A 155 2.21 -12.25 13.69
C PHE A 155 3.62 -12.41 13.13
N GLN A 156 4.00 -13.63 12.76
CA GLN A 156 5.34 -13.93 12.20
C GLN A 156 5.58 -13.23 10.84
N THR A 157 4.53 -12.87 10.14
CA THR A 157 4.55 -11.92 9.04
C THR A 157 4.37 -10.50 9.56
N GLY A 158 5.05 -10.17 10.65
CA GLY A 158 5.02 -8.85 11.31
C GLY A 158 4.96 -7.63 10.40
N ASP A 159 5.14 -7.90 9.13
CA ASP A 159 5.19 -6.95 8.06
C ASP A 159 3.87 -6.26 7.79
N ILE A 160 2.70 -6.92 7.85
CA ILE A 160 1.46 -6.21 7.50
C ILE A 160 1.16 -5.12 8.52
N ILE A 161 1.23 -5.42 9.81
CA ILE A 161 1.00 -4.42 10.87
C ILE A 161 2.15 -3.43 10.90
N ASN A 162 3.40 -3.88 10.94
CA ASN A 162 4.56 -3.01 11.02
C ASN A 162 4.75 -2.17 9.77
N VAL A 163 4.47 -2.67 8.58
CA VAL A 163 4.60 -1.90 7.33
C VAL A 163 3.42 -0.96 7.16
N VAL A 164 2.19 -1.35 7.51
CA VAL A 164 1.07 -0.42 7.60
C VAL A 164 1.42 0.69 8.58
N MET A 165 2.00 0.35 9.73
CA MET A 165 2.43 1.33 10.72
C MET A 165 3.53 2.25 10.19
N LYS A 166 4.55 1.72 9.51
CA LYS A 166 5.62 2.51 8.90
C LYS A 166 5.15 3.40 7.74
N ASP A 167 4.22 2.94 6.92
CA ASP A 167 3.69 3.72 5.79
C ASP A 167 2.65 4.75 6.21
N VAL A 168 1.91 4.45 7.27
CA VAL A 168 0.88 5.32 7.83
C VAL A 168 1.49 6.39 8.76
N PHE A 169 2.48 5.99 9.57
CA PHE A 169 3.17 6.85 10.54
C PHE A 169 4.61 7.10 10.13
N THR A 170 4.79 7.67 8.95
CA THR A 170 6.11 8.05 8.41
C THR A 170 6.77 9.15 9.25
N ASP A 171 8.10 9.26 9.14
CA ASP A 171 8.83 10.39 9.72
C ASP A 171 8.29 11.72 9.17
N VAL A 172 8.03 12.66 10.06
CA VAL A 172 7.54 13.99 9.70
C VAL A 172 8.75 14.92 9.49
N ASN A 173 9.01 15.27 8.23
CA ASN A 173 10.02 16.27 7.91
C ASN A 173 9.34 17.61 7.63
N LEU A 174 9.46 18.54 8.57
CA LEU A 174 8.88 19.88 8.45
C LEU A 174 9.44 20.67 7.24
N TYR A 175 10.69 20.36 6.83
CA TYR A 175 11.37 21.02 5.72
C TYR A 175 10.91 20.56 4.34
N ASP A 176 10.20 19.44 4.21
CA ASP A 176 9.57 19.05 2.96
C ASP A 176 8.39 19.98 2.63
N ASP A 177 8.12 20.22 1.35
CA ASP A 177 6.96 21.05 0.96
C ASP A 177 5.64 20.32 1.23
N GLN A 178 5.65 18.99 1.12
CA GLN A 178 4.56 18.10 1.47
C GLN A 178 5.06 16.98 2.37
N ILE A 179 4.38 16.77 3.47
CA ILE A 179 4.63 15.73 4.46
C ILE A 179 3.69 14.57 4.15
N ARG A 180 4.22 13.41 3.76
CA ARG A 180 3.41 12.21 3.58
C ARG A 180 3.09 11.61 4.94
N LEU A 181 1.83 11.58 5.31
CA LEU A 181 1.35 11.02 6.57
C LEU A 181 -0.04 10.42 6.36
N LEU A 182 -0.34 9.27 6.96
CA LEU A 182 -1.64 8.60 6.81
C LEU A 182 -2.02 8.37 5.33
N GLN A 183 -1.02 8.12 4.48
CA GLN A 183 -1.14 7.96 3.02
C GLN A 183 -1.58 9.21 2.24
N TYR A 184 -1.62 10.40 2.89
CA TYR A 184 -1.96 11.67 2.26
C TYR A 184 -0.78 12.63 2.24
N PRO A 185 -0.68 13.51 1.23
CA PRO A 185 0.32 14.57 1.18
C PRO A 185 -0.18 15.80 1.94
N PHE A 186 0.21 15.95 3.20
CA PHE A 186 -0.09 17.14 4.00
C PHE A 186 0.82 18.30 3.62
N THR A 187 0.27 19.48 3.44
CA THR A 187 1.07 20.68 3.18
C THR A 187 1.84 21.07 4.44
N SER A 188 3.17 21.22 4.34
CA SER A 188 3.99 21.72 5.45
C SER A 188 3.67 23.19 5.76
N PRO A 189 3.60 23.60 7.04
CA PRO A 189 3.37 25.00 7.41
C PRO A 189 4.54 25.93 7.04
N ILE A 190 5.71 25.39 6.74
CA ILE A 190 6.87 26.13 6.19
C ILE A 190 7.18 25.75 4.73
N GLY A 191 6.26 25.03 4.06
CA GLY A 191 6.38 24.69 2.64
C GLY A 191 6.18 25.91 1.73
N LYS A 192 6.62 25.80 0.46
CA LYS A 192 6.51 26.88 -0.53
C LYS A 192 5.09 27.43 -0.69
N ASN A 193 4.09 26.59 -0.57
CA ASN A 193 2.67 26.92 -0.73
C ASN A 193 1.97 27.31 0.59
N ALA A 194 2.72 27.35 1.71
CA ALA A 194 2.14 27.51 3.05
C ALA A 194 1.34 28.82 3.19
N ILE A 195 1.83 29.94 2.66
CA ILE A 195 1.15 31.26 2.75
C ILE A 195 -0.22 31.23 2.03
N GLY A 196 -0.30 30.51 0.90
CA GLY A 196 -1.56 30.31 0.18
C GLY A 196 -2.52 29.35 0.86
N PHE A 197 -2.00 28.40 1.60
CA PHE A 197 -2.73 27.29 2.18
C PHE A 197 -3.21 27.58 3.61
N TYR A 198 -2.40 28.26 4.43
CA TYR A 198 -2.65 28.54 5.84
C TYR A 198 -3.02 30.00 6.12
N ARG A 199 -3.63 30.21 7.29
CA ARG A 199 -3.75 31.48 8.00
C ARG A 199 -2.78 31.46 9.17
N PHE A 200 -2.05 32.53 9.37
CA PHE A 200 -1.03 32.67 10.40
C PHE A 200 -1.36 33.82 11.36
N TYR A 201 -1.16 33.60 12.64
CA TYR A 201 -1.43 34.56 13.70
C TYR A 201 -0.24 34.58 14.67
N ILE A 202 0.35 35.74 14.94
CA ILE A 202 1.30 35.89 16.02
C ILE A 202 0.51 36.01 17.32
N GLU A 203 0.79 35.11 18.28
CA GLU A 203 0.15 35.09 19.60
C GLU A 203 0.96 35.96 20.58
N ASP A 204 2.23 35.62 20.77
CA ASP A 204 3.12 36.31 21.70
C ASP A 204 4.60 36.09 21.39
N THR A 205 5.47 36.58 22.28
CA THR A 205 6.92 36.29 22.26
C THR A 205 7.30 35.64 23.59
N LEU A 206 7.85 34.45 23.53
CA LEU A 206 8.21 33.64 24.69
C LEU A 206 9.73 33.43 24.77
N LYS A 207 10.16 32.86 25.89
CA LYS A 207 11.50 32.30 26.05
C LYS A 207 11.41 30.81 26.22
N ILE A 208 12.10 30.06 25.36
CA ILE A 208 12.32 28.62 25.50
C ILE A 208 13.79 28.44 25.85
N ASP A 209 14.07 27.94 27.05
CA ASP A 209 15.43 27.91 27.63
C ASP A 209 16.07 29.30 27.62
N ARG A 210 17.11 29.50 26.77
CA ARG A 210 17.80 30.78 26.58
C ARG A 210 17.36 31.54 25.34
N ASP A 211 16.55 30.89 24.48
CA ASP A 211 16.18 31.43 23.17
C ASP A 211 14.90 32.27 23.27
N SER A 212 14.90 33.45 22.66
CA SER A 212 13.70 34.27 22.47
C SER A 212 12.99 33.79 21.19
N VAL A 213 11.72 33.39 21.29
CA VAL A 213 10.95 32.86 20.16
C VAL A 213 9.64 33.63 19.97
N ILE A 214 9.25 33.75 18.71
CA ILE A 214 7.92 34.25 18.32
C ILE A 214 7.00 33.04 18.23
N HIS A 215 5.95 33.04 19.05
CA HIS A 215 4.90 32.02 19.03
C HIS A 215 3.87 32.40 17.96
N LEU A 216 3.68 31.51 17.00
CA LEU A 216 2.82 31.70 15.85
C LEU A 216 1.86 30.54 15.72
N HIS A 217 0.56 30.83 15.81
CA HIS A 217 -0.51 29.87 15.55
C HIS A 217 -0.90 29.83 14.07
N PHE A 218 -1.19 28.64 13.55
CA PHE A 218 -1.63 28.48 12.18
C PHE A 218 -2.76 27.46 12.03
N LEU A 219 -3.59 27.66 11.00
CA LEU A 219 -4.67 26.75 10.62
C LEU A 219 -4.90 26.82 9.09
N PRO A 220 -5.34 25.70 8.44
CA PRO A 220 -5.62 25.72 7.02
C PRO A 220 -6.82 26.61 6.71
N ASN A 221 -6.82 27.26 5.54
CA ASN A 221 -7.94 28.04 5.05
C ASN A 221 -9.21 27.23 4.98
N ASN A 222 -9.10 25.98 4.56
CA ASN A 222 -10.16 24.99 4.57
C ASN A 222 -9.71 23.80 5.44
N GLN A 223 -10.42 23.55 6.52
CA GLN A 223 -10.09 22.51 7.49
C GLN A 223 -10.28 21.08 6.97
N GLN A 224 -10.85 20.91 5.77
CA GLN A 224 -10.99 19.61 5.10
C GLN A 224 -9.79 19.29 4.20
N ASP A 225 -8.95 20.28 3.91
CA ASP A 225 -7.75 20.08 3.12
C ASP A 225 -6.69 19.29 3.92
N PHE A 226 -5.80 18.57 3.22
CA PHE A 226 -4.69 17.86 3.86
C PHE A 226 -3.65 18.85 4.39
N GLY A 227 -3.87 19.31 5.58
CA GLY A 227 -3.03 20.26 6.29
C GLY A 227 -3.20 20.11 7.80
N PHE A 228 -2.25 20.68 8.51
CA PHE A 228 -2.23 20.70 9.96
C PHE A 228 -2.81 22.01 10.49
N ARG A 229 -3.25 22.02 11.73
CA ARG A 229 -3.33 23.19 12.57
C ARG A 229 -2.28 23.04 13.67
N GLY A 230 -1.81 24.13 14.24
CA GLY A 230 -0.84 24.02 15.33
C GLY A 230 -0.07 25.29 15.56
N ASP A 231 1.11 25.13 16.14
CA ASP A 231 1.92 26.21 16.64
C ASP A 231 3.36 26.08 16.18
N LEU A 232 3.95 27.20 15.78
CA LEU A 232 5.36 27.31 15.43
C LEU A 232 6.02 28.28 16.41
N TYR A 233 7.17 27.90 16.93
CA TYR A 233 8.01 28.72 17.79
C TYR A 233 9.28 29.06 17.00
N ILE A 234 9.34 30.29 16.49
CA ILE A 234 10.35 30.76 15.54
C ILE A 234 11.37 31.61 16.31
N LEU A 235 12.66 31.33 16.12
CA LEU A 235 13.72 32.13 16.73
C LEU A 235 13.60 33.61 16.34
N LYS A 236 13.66 34.48 17.34
CA LYS A 236 13.64 35.95 17.16
C LYS A 236 15.04 36.47 16.88
N ASP A 237 15.69 35.89 15.86
CA ASP A 237 16.99 36.28 15.37
C ASP A 237 17.02 36.36 13.83
N SER A 238 18.18 36.56 13.23
CA SER A 238 18.32 36.64 11.78
C SER A 238 18.19 35.28 11.07
N THR A 239 18.16 34.15 11.79
CA THR A 239 18.11 32.81 11.22
C THR A 239 16.67 32.38 10.93
N TYR A 240 15.70 32.94 11.66
CA TYR A 240 14.25 32.55 11.56
C TYR A 240 14.02 31.02 11.65
N HIS A 241 14.90 30.31 12.37
CA HIS A 241 14.78 28.86 12.51
C HIS A 241 13.58 28.48 13.40
N VAL A 242 12.95 27.36 13.09
CA VAL A 242 11.91 26.79 13.95
C VAL A 242 12.58 26.10 15.14
N ARG A 243 12.34 26.61 16.37
CA ARG A 243 12.85 26.01 17.62
C ARG A 243 12.00 24.83 18.08
N ARG A 244 10.68 24.95 17.87
CA ARG A 244 9.69 23.91 18.20
C ARG A 244 8.49 24.03 17.28
N CYS A 245 7.85 22.92 16.95
CA CYS A 245 6.57 22.93 16.30
C CYS A 245 5.60 21.89 16.89
N GLU A 246 4.32 22.23 16.90
CA GLU A 246 3.23 21.33 17.23
C GLU A 246 2.28 21.27 16.05
N LEU A 247 2.06 20.06 15.53
CA LEU A 247 1.16 19.81 14.41
C LEU A 247 0.01 18.93 14.87
N THR A 248 -1.22 19.34 14.60
CA THR A 248 -2.41 18.55 14.91
C THR A 248 -3.34 18.48 13.71
N LEU A 249 -4.10 17.40 13.59
CA LEU A 249 -5.14 17.32 12.57
C LEU A 249 -6.33 18.23 12.95
N PRO A 250 -6.88 18.99 11.98
CA PRO A 250 -8.15 19.69 12.18
C PRO A 250 -9.28 18.72 12.51
N LYS A 251 -10.17 19.08 13.43
CA LYS A 251 -11.34 18.26 13.81
C LYS A 251 -12.28 17.93 12.62
N LYS A 252 -12.23 18.74 11.55
CA LYS A 252 -13.03 18.57 10.33
C LYS A 252 -12.27 17.86 9.21
N SER A 253 -11.07 17.37 9.49
CA SER A 253 -10.29 16.57 8.52
C SER A 253 -11.06 15.32 8.11
N ASP A 254 -10.99 14.98 6.83
CA ASP A 254 -11.63 13.79 6.26
C ASP A 254 -10.80 12.51 6.37
N VAL A 255 -9.77 12.53 7.19
CA VAL A 255 -9.01 11.33 7.52
C VAL A 255 -9.87 10.36 8.34
N ASN A 256 -9.95 9.11 7.88
CA ASN A 256 -10.72 8.09 8.57
C ASN A 256 -9.97 7.53 9.77
N PHE A 257 -10.72 6.96 10.69
CA PHE A 257 -10.25 6.22 11.88
C PHE A 257 -9.42 7.04 12.87
N VAL A 258 -8.87 8.18 12.51
CA VAL A 258 -8.10 9.06 13.41
C VAL A 258 -9.03 10.02 14.12
N GLU A 259 -9.08 9.95 15.46
CA GLU A 259 -9.81 10.92 16.31
C GLU A 259 -8.92 12.11 16.66
N ASN A 260 -7.64 11.85 16.94
CA ASN A 260 -6.65 12.87 17.24
C ASN A 260 -5.27 12.43 16.74
N LEU A 261 -4.52 13.36 16.18
CA LEU A 261 -3.12 13.18 15.85
C LEU A 261 -2.37 14.44 16.24
N ARG A 262 -1.28 14.26 17.01
CA ARG A 262 -0.38 15.34 17.42
C ARG A 262 1.05 14.91 17.11
N VAL A 263 1.79 15.80 16.47
CA VAL A 263 3.24 15.68 16.26
C VAL A 263 3.89 16.86 16.96
N GLU A 264 4.94 16.59 17.73
CA GLU A 264 5.72 17.60 18.43
C GLU A 264 7.19 17.40 18.09
N GLN A 265 7.79 18.46 17.54
CA GLN A 265 9.21 18.45 17.18
C GLN A 265 9.96 19.55 17.91
N GLU A 266 11.14 19.21 18.41
CA GLU A 266 12.08 20.16 19.04
C GLU A 266 13.41 20.13 18.33
N PHE A 267 13.93 21.33 18.06
CA PHE A 267 15.23 21.54 17.48
C PHE A 267 16.17 22.13 18.53
N SER A 268 17.39 21.64 18.60
CA SER A 268 18.41 22.11 19.55
C SER A 268 19.63 22.61 18.81
N LYS A 269 20.30 23.60 19.40
CA LYS A 269 21.53 24.15 18.88
C LYS A 269 22.71 23.28 19.34
N LEU A 270 23.50 22.80 18.41
CA LEU A 270 24.74 22.07 18.70
C LEU A 270 25.88 23.04 19.05
N GLU A 271 26.97 22.49 19.57
CA GLU A 271 28.17 23.27 19.93
C GLU A 271 28.80 23.99 18.72
N ASN A 272 28.68 23.40 17.52
CA ASN A 272 29.14 24.00 16.26
C ASN A 272 28.21 25.11 15.74
N GLY A 273 27.13 25.42 16.43
CA GLY A 273 26.16 26.44 16.06
C GLY A 273 24.98 26.00 15.21
N GLU A 274 24.99 24.77 14.71
CA GLU A 274 23.91 24.20 13.86
C GLU A 274 22.66 23.87 14.67
N TRP A 275 21.49 24.13 14.08
CA TRP A 275 20.20 23.72 14.62
C TRP A 275 19.76 22.40 14.01
N VAL A 276 19.51 21.39 14.84
CA VAL A 276 19.13 20.05 14.41
C VAL A 276 17.91 19.57 15.15
N LEU A 277 17.13 18.70 14.50
CA LEU A 277 16.01 18.00 15.14
C LEU A 277 16.55 17.02 16.19
N THR A 278 16.12 17.14 17.42
CA THR A 278 16.55 16.25 18.53
C THR A 278 15.41 15.38 19.07
N ARG A 279 14.18 15.84 18.88
CA ARG A 279 12.97 15.14 19.36
C ARG A 279 11.86 15.23 18.34
N ASP A 280 11.23 14.07 18.05
CA ASP A 280 10.03 13.96 17.21
C ASP A 280 9.07 12.94 17.87
N ASP A 281 8.02 13.43 18.52
CA ASP A 281 7.01 12.61 19.18
C ASP A 281 5.69 12.71 18.42
N MET A 282 5.08 11.56 18.09
CA MET A 282 3.78 11.50 17.43
C MET A 282 2.83 10.62 18.22
N ILE A 283 1.67 11.16 18.54
CA ILE A 283 0.61 10.45 19.24
C ILE A 283 -0.63 10.45 18.35
N THR A 284 -1.19 9.26 18.12
CA THR A 284 -2.39 9.09 17.30
C THR A 284 -3.42 8.27 18.06
N GLU A 285 -4.59 8.85 18.26
CA GLU A 285 -5.75 8.17 18.82
C GLU A 285 -6.68 7.74 17.71
N MET A 286 -7.02 6.45 17.67
CA MET A 286 -7.79 5.85 16.58
C MET A 286 -9.06 5.18 17.07
N LYS A 287 -10.10 5.19 16.19
CA LYS A 287 -11.36 4.51 16.41
C LYS A 287 -11.84 3.86 15.11
N PHE A 288 -11.76 2.55 15.05
CA PHE A 288 -12.15 1.79 13.86
C PHE A 288 -13.65 1.58 13.76
N ALA A 289 -14.29 1.13 14.84
CA ALA A 289 -15.75 0.91 14.90
C ALA A 289 -16.31 1.29 16.28
N LYS A 290 -17.62 1.47 16.36
CA LYS A 290 -18.28 1.85 17.62
C LYS A 290 -18.18 0.78 18.70
N PHE A 291 -18.15 -0.50 18.29
CA PHE A 291 -18.07 -1.65 19.20
C PHE A 291 -16.63 -2.09 19.52
N LEU A 292 -15.62 -1.53 18.81
CA LEU A 292 -14.22 -1.78 19.11
C LEU A 292 -13.67 -0.70 20.04
N LYS A 293 -12.77 -1.11 20.93
CA LYS A 293 -12.02 -0.19 21.75
C LYS A 293 -11.20 0.76 20.89
N LYS A 294 -10.99 1.96 21.42
CA LYS A 294 -10.08 2.92 20.80
C LYS A 294 -8.65 2.39 20.88
N ALA A 295 -7.89 2.67 19.88
CA ALA A 295 -6.46 2.35 19.84
C ALA A 295 -5.63 3.63 20.01
N ILE A 296 -4.43 3.48 20.51
CA ILE A 296 -3.42 4.54 20.58
C ILE A 296 -2.13 4.03 19.94
N VAL A 297 -1.49 4.91 19.19
CA VAL A 297 -0.14 4.74 18.67
C VAL A 297 0.70 5.88 19.21
N ILE A 298 1.78 5.54 19.90
CA ILE A 298 2.74 6.50 20.43
C ILE A 298 4.08 6.20 19.79
N ARG A 299 4.59 7.12 18.99
CA ARG A 299 5.95 7.05 18.46
C ARG A 299 6.79 8.13 19.09
N THR A 300 7.86 7.73 19.75
CA THR A 300 8.84 8.64 20.33
C THR A 300 10.17 8.47 19.64
N THR A 301 10.72 9.54 19.09
CA THR A 301 11.96 9.52 18.35
C THR A 301 12.97 10.49 18.99
N ARG A 302 14.22 10.04 19.12
CA ARG A 302 15.35 10.85 19.59
C ARG A 302 16.49 10.76 18.59
N LEU A 303 17.03 11.91 18.25
CA LEU A 303 18.12 12.04 17.29
C LEU A 303 19.34 12.60 18.03
N THR A 304 20.45 11.88 17.96
CA THR A 304 21.66 12.19 18.73
C THR A 304 22.91 12.02 17.86
N ASP A 305 24.06 12.44 18.41
CA ASP A 305 25.38 12.20 17.83
C ASP A 305 25.51 12.71 16.39
N TYR A 306 25.05 13.94 16.17
CA TYR A 306 25.21 14.62 14.88
C TYR A 306 26.68 14.91 14.58
N ASP A 307 27.13 14.53 13.38
CA ASP A 307 28.47 14.77 12.88
C ASP A 307 28.38 15.20 11.41
N PHE A 308 29.02 16.30 11.08
CA PHE A 308 29.03 16.92 9.74
C PHE A 308 30.34 16.70 8.99
N SER A 309 31.26 15.91 9.55
CA SER A 309 32.51 15.54 8.90
C SER A 309 32.29 14.54 7.75
N GLU A 310 33.28 14.48 6.84
CA GLU A 310 33.27 13.46 5.79
C GLU A 310 33.36 12.07 6.40
N GLN A 311 32.39 11.23 6.08
CA GLN A 311 32.30 9.86 6.57
C GLN A 311 33.06 8.90 5.64
N PRO A 312 33.50 7.72 6.16
CA PRO A 312 34.18 6.70 5.36
C PRO A 312 33.39 6.32 4.10
N LYS A 313 34.09 6.24 2.96
CA LYS A 313 33.49 5.95 1.65
C LYS A 313 32.73 4.61 1.62
N GLU A 314 33.13 3.69 2.48
CA GLU A 314 32.49 2.37 2.68
C GLU A 314 31.02 2.49 3.06
N LEU A 315 30.66 3.47 3.87
CA LEU A 315 29.27 3.74 4.30
C LEU A 315 28.34 4.17 3.15
N TYR A 316 28.90 4.59 2.03
CA TYR A 316 28.12 5.00 0.86
C TYR A 316 28.10 3.92 -0.24
N LYS A 317 28.83 2.80 -0.06
CA LYS A 317 28.88 1.72 -1.05
C LYS A 317 27.56 0.97 -1.15
N GLY A 318 27.27 0.44 -2.35
CA GLY A 318 26.07 -0.30 -2.64
C GLY A 318 24.86 0.60 -2.94
N LYS A 319 23.86 0.05 -3.61
CA LYS A 319 22.66 0.78 -4.06
C LYS A 319 21.48 0.68 -3.08
N GLN A 320 21.64 -0.05 -1.99
CA GLN A 320 20.65 -0.15 -0.92
C GLN A 320 20.59 1.17 -0.15
N THR A 321 19.41 1.68 0.07
CA THR A 321 19.16 2.88 0.91
C THR A 321 19.02 2.50 2.39
N GLU A 322 18.57 1.29 2.69
CA GLU A 322 18.49 0.74 4.03
C GLU A 322 19.29 -0.57 4.12
N VAL A 323 20.11 -0.68 5.15
CA VAL A 323 20.96 -1.84 5.42
C VAL A 323 20.73 -2.29 6.86
N LYS A 324 20.24 -3.51 7.05
CA LYS A 324 20.05 -4.10 8.37
C LYS A 324 21.29 -4.90 8.76
N ASP A 325 21.81 -4.63 9.96
CA ASP A 325 22.88 -5.43 10.54
C ASP A 325 22.37 -6.85 10.80
N ALA A 326 23.19 -7.85 10.50
CA ALA A 326 22.84 -9.26 10.70
C ALA A 326 22.48 -9.60 12.17
N TYR A 327 23.00 -8.83 13.12
CA TYR A 327 22.75 -9.00 14.56
C TYR A 327 21.78 -7.96 15.13
N ALA A 328 21.10 -7.18 14.29
CA ALA A 328 20.22 -6.12 14.76
C ALA A 328 19.11 -6.60 15.71
N GLU A 329 18.59 -7.81 15.49
CA GLU A 329 17.55 -8.43 16.33
C GLU A 329 18.08 -9.20 17.55
N MET A 330 19.41 -9.38 17.65
CA MET A 330 20.06 -10.16 18.70
C MET A 330 20.89 -9.29 19.65
N ARG A 331 20.56 -8.00 19.77
CA ARG A 331 21.31 -7.08 20.61
C ARG A 331 21.11 -7.38 22.10
N SER A 332 22.22 -7.28 22.86
CA SER A 332 22.21 -7.49 24.31
C SER A 332 21.62 -6.27 25.05
N GLU A 333 21.22 -6.50 26.32
CA GLU A 333 20.77 -5.42 27.21
C GLU A 333 21.84 -4.29 27.35
N LYS A 334 23.12 -4.61 27.26
CA LYS A 334 24.18 -3.59 27.26
C LYS A 334 24.07 -2.63 26.08
N PHE A 335 23.70 -3.14 24.89
CA PHE A 335 23.44 -2.31 23.73
C PHE A 335 22.24 -1.40 23.96
N TRP A 336 21.11 -1.96 24.44
CA TRP A 336 19.91 -1.17 24.70
C TRP A 336 20.12 -0.12 25.77
N ASN A 337 20.85 -0.43 26.86
CA ASN A 337 21.20 0.53 27.91
C ASN A 337 22.07 1.71 27.36
N GLN A 338 22.85 1.49 26.31
CA GLN A 338 23.65 2.54 25.67
C GLN A 338 22.83 3.41 24.72
N TYR A 339 21.92 2.81 23.93
CA TYR A 339 21.23 3.50 22.84
C TYR A 339 19.78 3.88 23.15
N ARG A 340 19.16 3.29 24.18
CA ARG A 340 17.79 3.63 24.61
C ARG A 340 17.74 5.05 25.17
N GLN A 341 17.05 5.93 24.45
CA GLN A 341 16.94 7.35 24.82
C GLN A 341 15.66 7.66 25.60
N VAL A 342 14.68 6.74 25.58
CA VAL A 342 13.42 6.85 26.28
C VAL A 342 13.18 5.56 27.07
N GLU A 343 13.15 5.68 28.40
CA GLU A 343 12.92 4.52 29.26
C GLU A 343 11.57 3.85 28.96
N LEU A 344 11.54 2.53 29.11
CA LEU A 344 10.31 1.76 29.05
C LEU A 344 9.47 2.05 30.31
N THR A 345 8.16 2.17 30.13
CA THR A 345 7.23 2.24 31.26
C THR A 345 7.16 0.88 31.96
N LYS A 346 6.49 0.81 33.12
CA LYS A 346 6.31 -0.44 33.84
C LYS A 346 5.60 -1.49 33.00
N SER A 347 4.53 -1.10 32.30
CA SER A 347 3.78 -2.00 31.42
C SER A 347 4.55 -2.39 30.16
N GLU A 348 5.33 -1.47 29.60
CA GLU A 348 6.20 -1.77 28.45
C GLU A 348 7.31 -2.75 28.81
N SER A 349 7.92 -2.61 29.98
CA SER A 349 8.99 -3.53 30.45
C SER A 349 8.48 -4.92 30.85
N SER A 350 7.21 -5.05 31.22
CA SER A 350 6.57 -6.32 31.57
C SER A 350 5.84 -7.01 30.41
N MET A 351 6.04 -6.53 29.18
CA MET A 351 5.29 -6.97 28.00
C MET A 351 5.43 -8.48 27.73
N ASP A 352 6.59 -9.06 27.95
CA ASP A 352 6.80 -10.51 27.76
C ASP A 352 5.95 -11.35 28.72
N THR A 353 5.87 -10.94 29.99
CA THR A 353 5.03 -11.60 30.99
C THR A 353 3.54 -11.46 30.64
N PHE A 354 3.13 -10.27 30.20
CA PHE A 354 1.78 -10.01 29.70
C PHE A 354 1.43 -10.92 28.53
N LEU A 355 2.34 -11.07 27.54
CA LEU A 355 2.15 -11.90 26.39
C LEU A 355 2.03 -13.39 26.75
N GLN A 356 2.82 -13.86 27.73
CA GLN A 356 2.71 -15.24 28.25
C GLN A 356 1.32 -15.48 28.83
N HIS A 357 0.83 -14.60 29.71
CA HIS A 357 -0.51 -14.71 30.26
C HIS A 357 -1.61 -14.73 29.20
N ILE A 358 -1.47 -13.95 28.12
CA ILE A 358 -2.42 -13.97 26.99
C ILE A 358 -2.37 -15.32 26.27
N LYS A 359 -1.19 -15.85 26.00
CA LYS A 359 -1.01 -17.15 25.32
C LYS A 359 -1.62 -18.32 26.11
N ASP A 360 -1.65 -18.21 27.44
CA ASP A 360 -2.20 -19.22 28.35
C ASP A 360 -3.73 -19.19 28.46
N LEU A 361 -4.40 -18.15 27.91
CA LEU A 361 -5.85 -18.06 27.91
C LEU A 361 -6.49 -19.21 27.11
N LYS A 362 -7.44 -19.91 27.72
CA LYS A 362 -8.23 -20.94 27.04
C LYS A 362 -8.93 -20.34 25.80
N GLY A 363 -8.71 -20.97 24.65
CA GLY A 363 -9.31 -20.53 23.39
C GLY A 363 -8.51 -19.47 22.63
N PHE A 364 -7.51 -18.80 23.25
CA PHE A 364 -6.69 -17.80 22.58
C PHE A 364 -6.01 -18.35 21.32
N LYS A 365 -5.47 -19.57 21.38
CA LYS A 365 -4.85 -20.25 20.24
C LYS A 365 -5.82 -20.38 19.06
N TYR A 366 -7.08 -20.77 19.32
CA TYR A 366 -8.09 -20.91 18.26
C TYR A 366 -8.56 -19.57 17.72
N PHE A 367 -8.69 -18.57 18.60
CA PHE A 367 -8.99 -17.20 18.19
C PHE A 367 -7.89 -16.63 17.27
N MET A 368 -6.62 -16.77 17.67
CA MET A 368 -5.49 -16.31 16.85
C MET A 368 -5.38 -17.07 15.56
N PHE A 369 -5.63 -18.38 15.56
CA PHE A 369 -5.69 -19.18 14.34
C PHE A 369 -6.73 -18.64 13.36
N GLY A 370 -7.96 -18.42 13.82
CA GLY A 370 -9.03 -17.86 12.98
C GLY A 370 -8.74 -16.44 12.50
N LEU A 371 -8.21 -15.59 13.40
CA LEU A 371 -7.86 -14.20 13.06
C LEU A 371 -6.74 -14.12 12.02
N LYS A 372 -5.68 -14.92 12.18
CA LYS A 372 -4.60 -15.02 11.21
C LYS A 372 -5.09 -15.54 9.87
N ALA A 373 -5.86 -16.63 9.86
CA ALA A 373 -6.42 -17.20 8.65
C ALA A 373 -7.28 -16.17 7.87
N LEU A 374 -8.03 -15.33 8.60
CA LEU A 374 -8.85 -14.27 8.00
C LEU A 374 -8.01 -13.09 7.45
N ILE A 375 -7.08 -12.58 8.26
CA ILE A 375 -6.30 -11.37 7.90
C ILE A 375 -5.23 -11.70 6.88
N GLU A 376 -4.46 -12.76 7.11
CA GLU A 376 -3.33 -13.15 6.27
C GLU A 376 -3.74 -14.03 5.08
N ASN A 377 -5.00 -14.49 5.07
CA ASN A 377 -5.52 -15.44 4.06
C ASN A 377 -4.64 -16.69 3.95
N SER A 378 -4.17 -17.19 5.12
CA SER A 378 -3.17 -18.25 5.21
C SER A 378 -3.27 -18.97 6.56
N ILE A 379 -2.95 -20.26 6.57
CA ILE A 379 -2.87 -21.10 7.75
C ILE A 379 -1.42 -21.55 7.93
N GLU A 380 -0.81 -21.18 9.04
CA GLU A 380 0.54 -21.58 9.42
C GLU A 380 0.55 -23.01 9.96
N THR A 381 1.53 -23.86 9.53
CA THR A 381 1.54 -25.28 9.87
C THR A 381 2.53 -25.68 10.98
N GLY A 382 3.19 -24.73 11.62
CA GLY A 382 4.17 -25.04 12.66
C GLY A 382 4.82 -23.82 13.30
N ASN A 383 5.73 -24.08 14.25
CA ASN A 383 6.59 -23.06 14.85
C ASN A 383 8.03 -23.60 14.97
N PRO A 384 9.02 -23.05 14.21
CA PRO A 384 8.84 -22.04 13.16
C PRO A 384 7.99 -22.55 11.99
N ASN A 385 7.21 -21.65 11.40
CA ASN A 385 6.33 -21.97 10.28
C ASN A 385 7.12 -22.20 8.99
N LYS A 386 7.21 -23.44 8.54
CA LYS A 386 7.95 -23.86 7.34
C LYS A 386 7.08 -23.93 6.09
N ILE A 387 5.78 -24.14 6.26
CA ILE A 387 4.80 -24.30 5.19
C ILE A 387 3.55 -23.51 5.55
N ASP A 388 3.08 -22.69 4.64
CA ASP A 388 1.78 -22.01 4.68
C ASP A 388 0.76 -22.76 3.83
N LEU A 389 -0.42 -23.04 4.37
CA LEU A 389 -1.59 -23.40 3.56
C LEU A 389 -2.27 -22.10 3.11
N SER A 390 -2.03 -21.72 1.87
CA SER A 390 -2.36 -20.39 1.35
C SER A 390 -2.54 -20.41 -0.17
N PRO A 391 -3.53 -19.68 -0.73
CA PRO A 391 -4.51 -18.83 -0.04
C PRO A 391 -5.75 -19.60 0.44
N VAL A 392 -6.30 -19.22 1.60
CA VAL A 392 -7.46 -19.89 2.22
C VAL A 392 -8.76 -19.60 1.47
N ASN A 393 -8.91 -18.40 0.92
CA ASN A 393 -10.10 -17.96 0.18
C ASN A 393 -10.28 -18.63 -1.19
N THR A 394 -9.40 -19.57 -1.56
CA THR A 394 -9.51 -20.39 -2.77
C THR A 394 -9.90 -21.84 -2.49
N ILE A 395 -10.11 -22.23 -1.21
CA ILE A 395 -10.41 -23.60 -0.81
C ILE A 395 -11.71 -24.09 -1.46
N LEU A 396 -12.70 -23.22 -1.53
CA LEU A 396 -13.98 -23.52 -2.15
C LEU A 396 -14.39 -22.39 -3.08
N THR A 397 -14.64 -22.70 -4.34
CA THR A 397 -14.98 -21.74 -5.38
C THR A 397 -15.97 -22.36 -6.37
N HIS A 398 -16.39 -21.58 -7.36
CA HIS A 398 -17.33 -22.00 -8.40
C HIS A 398 -16.91 -21.44 -9.75
N ASN A 399 -17.06 -22.22 -10.82
CA ASN A 399 -17.02 -21.75 -12.21
C ASN A 399 -18.00 -22.55 -13.07
N GLU A 400 -18.36 -22.05 -14.24
CA GLU A 400 -19.37 -22.64 -15.13
C GLU A 400 -18.98 -24.03 -15.65
N PHE A 401 -17.70 -24.34 -15.79
CA PHE A 401 -17.22 -25.62 -16.29
C PHE A 401 -17.16 -26.70 -15.22
N ASP A 402 -16.64 -26.36 -14.04
CA ASP A 402 -16.44 -27.29 -12.94
C ASP A 402 -17.67 -27.38 -12.01
N GLY A 403 -18.62 -26.44 -12.11
CA GLY A 403 -19.56 -26.22 -11.03
C GLY A 403 -18.86 -25.84 -9.74
N MET A 404 -19.09 -26.57 -8.67
CA MET A 404 -18.29 -26.41 -7.44
C MET A 404 -16.86 -26.92 -7.66
N ARG A 405 -15.90 -26.22 -7.08
CA ARG A 405 -14.47 -26.55 -7.14
C ARG A 405 -13.86 -26.46 -5.77
N SER A 406 -13.14 -27.49 -5.35
CA SER A 406 -12.35 -27.49 -4.12
C SER A 406 -10.86 -27.48 -4.44
N ARG A 407 -10.07 -26.72 -3.66
CA ARG A 407 -8.64 -26.54 -3.87
C ARG A 407 -7.87 -26.53 -2.55
N LEU A 408 -6.75 -27.23 -2.53
CA LEU A 408 -5.77 -27.18 -1.43
C LEU A 408 -4.45 -26.62 -1.99
N SER A 409 -3.95 -25.57 -1.37
CA SER A 409 -2.74 -24.89 -1.78
C SER A 409 -1.73 -24.82 -0.64
N ALA A 410 -0.45 -24.97 -0.96
CA ALA A 410 0.64 -24.88 0.01
C ALA A 410 1.83 -24.11 -0.57
N LEU A 411 2.54 -23.41 0.30
CA LEU A 411 3.72 -22.60 -0.01
C LEU A 411 4.77 -22.79 1.08
N THR A 412 6.02 -23.06 0.71
CA THR A 412 7.13 -23.09 1.67
C THR A 412 7.61 -21.68 2.01
N THR A 413 8.15 -21.52 3.21
CA THR A 413 8.68 -20.23 3.70
C THR A 413 10.20 -20.27 3.84
N ALA A 414 10.81 -19.10 4.08
CA ALA A 414 12.25 -18.99 4.33
C ALA A 414 12.70 -19.71 5.63
N ASN A 415 11.77 -20.04 6.53
CA ASN A 415 12.07 -20.90 7.70
C ASN A 415 12.42 -22.34 7.32
N LEU A 416 12.00 -22.79 6.13
CA LEU A 416 12.46 -24.07 5.57
C LEU A 416 13.81 -23.89 4.86
N ASN A 417 13.91 -22.91 3.97
CA ASN A 417 15.13 -22.56 3.26
C ASN A 417 15.06 -21.11 2.76
N LYS A 418 16.10 -20.30 3.01
CA LYS A 418 16.13 -18.88 2.65
C LYS A 418 16.25 -18.60 1.14
N HIS A 419 16.60 -19.60 0.35
CA HIS A 419 16.83 -19.49 -1.10
C HIS A 419 15.86 -20.32 -1.94
N TRP A 420 15.44 -21.50 -1.45
CA TRP A 420 14.57 -22.41 -2.17
C TRP A 420 13.13 -22.34 -1.66
N PHE A 421 12.21 -22.13 -2.57
CA PHE A 421 10.78 -22.04 -2.29
C PHE A 421 10.00 -22.94 -3.24
N ALA A 422 9.00 -23.64 -2.72
CA ALA A 422 8.06 -24.43 -3.49
C ALA A 422 6.64 -23.95 -3.23
N ALA A 423 5.85 -23.81 -4.28
CA ALA A 423 4.43 -23.51 -4.20
C ALA A 423 3.67 -24.55 -5.03
N ALA A 424 2.59 -25.10 -4.48
CA ALA A 424 1.77 -26.06 -5.20
C ALA A 424 0.32 -25.95 -4.79
N TYR A 425 -0.59 -26.33 -5.71
CA TYR A 425 -1.96 -26.64 -5.37
C TYR A 425 -2.46 -27.87 -6.14
N TYR A 426 -3.44 -28.51 -5.54
CA TYR A 426 -4.30 -29.49 -6.17
C TYR A 426 -5.75 -29.03 -6.09
N ALA A 427 -6.50 -29.17 -7.18
CA ALA A 427 -7.92 -28.81 -7.21
C ALA A 427 -8.75 -29.87 -7.92
N HIS A 428 -10.01 -30.00 -7.52
CA HIS A 428 -10.99 -30.91 -8.11
C HIS A 428 -12.25 -30.15 -8.49
N GLY A 429 -12.67 -30.29 -9.75
CA GLY A 429 -13.95 -29.79 -10.27
C GLY A 429 -15.03 -30.86 -10.11
N TRP A 430 -16.03 -30.60 -9.29
CA TRP A 430 -17.06 -31.58 -8.96
C TRP A 430 -18.05 -31.83 -10.11
N GLY A 431 -18.31 -30.83 -10.95
CA GLY A 431 -19.18 -30.98 -12.12
C GLY A 431 -18.42 -31.54 -13.33
N SER A 432 -17.21 -31.14 -13.58
CA SER A 432 -16.38 -31.62 -14.69
C SER A 432 -15.73 -32.98 -14.42
N HIS A 433 -15.62 -33.39 -13.15
CA HIS A 433 -14.85 -34.55 -12.67
C HIS A 433 -13.34 -34.49 -13.06
N LYS A 434 -12.79 -33.27 -13.34
CA LYS A 434 -11.41 -33.09 -13.70
C LYS A 434 -10.56 -32.70 -12.48
N ASN A 435 -9.29 -33.08 -12.53
CA ASN A 435 -8.30 -32.76 -11.52
C ASN A 435 -7.28 -31.78 -12.09
N TYR A 436 -6.90 -30.82 -11.29
CA TYR A 436 -6.02 -29.72 -11.67
C TYR A 436 -4.86 -29.61 -10.70
N TYR A 437 -3.75 -29.08 -11.17
CA TYR A 437 -2.59 -28.83 -10.32
C TYR A 437 -1.79 -27.61 -10.78
N ASN A 438 -1.04 -27.08 -9.86
CA ASN A 438 0.10 -26.19 -10.11
C ASN A 438 1.24 -26.64 -9.21
N ALA A 439 2.45 -26.62 -9.75
CA ALA A 439 3.66 -26.81 -8.98
C ALA A 439 4.72 -25.84 -9.51
N GLU A 440 5.33 -25.08 -8.61
CA GLU A 440 6.39 -24.13 -8.93
C GLU A 440 7.53 -24.27 -7.94
N LEU A 441 8.75 -24.32 -8.44
CA LEU A 441 9.97 -24.26 -7.66
C LEU A 441 10.71 -22.97 -8.00
N THR A 442 11.03 -22.19 -6.96
CA THR A 442 11.69 -20.89 -7.08
C THR A 442 13.00 -20.89 -6.31
N TYR A 443 14.09 -20.49 -6.97
CA TYR A 443 15.37 -20.21 -6.36
C TYR A 443 15.60 -18.70 -6.27
N SER A 444 15.86 -18.18 -5.09
CA SER A 444 16.19 -16.78 -4.87
C SER A 444 17.71 -16.58 -4.76
N LEU A 445 18.26 -15.69 -5.58
CA LEU A 445 19.69 -15.36 -5.57
C LEU A 445 20.11 -14.64 -4.28
N ASN A 446 19.17 -13.97 -3.61
CA ASN A 446 19.39 -13.35 -2.30
C ASN A 446 18.55 -14.04 -1.24
N ALA A 447 19.13 -14.21 -0.05
CA ALA A 447 18.42 -14.75 1.09
C ALA A 447 17.16 -13.93 1.39
N LYS A 448 16.05 -14.61 1.67
CA LYS A 448 14.76 -14.03 2.01
C LYS A 448 14.50 -14.18 3.51
N GLU A 449 13.68 -13.29 4.05
CA GLU A 449 13.25 -13.36 5.46
C GLU A 449 12.05 -14.30 5.60
N TYR A 450 11.11 -14.26 4.69
CA TYR A 450 9.91 -15.11 4.74
C TYR A 450 9.46 -15.64 3.38
N LEU A 451 9.36 -14.81 2.30
CA LEU A 451 8.71 -15.13 1.03
C LEU A 451 9.58 -14.80 -0.20
N PRO A 452 9.44 -15.54 -1.31
CA PRO A 452 10.30 -15.35 -2.49
C PRO A 452 10.13 -14.02 -3.22
N TRP A 453 8.99 -13.33 -3.06
CA TRP A 453 8.71 -12.06 -3.73
C TRP A 453 9.15 -10.81 -2.96
N GLU A 454 9.78 -10.97 -1.79
CA GLU A 454 10.35 -9.86 -1.03
C GLU A 454 11.36 -9.05 -1.86
N TYR A 455 11.39 -7.74 -1.59
CA TYR A 455 12.30 -6.81 -2.26
C TYR A 455 13.76 -6.99 -1.77
N PRO A 456 14.76 -6.97 -2.67
CA PRO A 456 14.62 -7.02 -4.12
C PRO A 456 14.30 -8.43 -4.62
N LYS A 457 13.36 -8.56 -5.59
CA LYS A 457 13.04 -9.84 -6.20
C LYS A 457 14.14 -10.23 -7.20
N ARG A 458 14.88 -11.31 -6.93
CA ARG A 458 15.93 -11.84 -7.79
C ARG A 458 15.80 -13.35 -7.78
N THR A 459 14.99 -13.86 -8.69
CA THR A 459 14.53 -15.25 -8.65
C THR A 459 14.63 -15.93 -9.99
N LEU A 460 15.02 -17.20 -9.97
CA LEU A 460 14.84 -18.15 -11.06
C LEU A 460 13.71 -19.09 -10.65
N TYR A 461 12.75 -19.36 -11.54
CA TYR A 461 11.66 -20.28 -11.24
C TYR A 461 11.36 -21.21 -12.40
N VAL A 462 10.86 -22.38 -12.06
CA VAL A 462 10.30 -23.36 -13.00
C VAL A 462 8.93 -23.78 -12.49
N GLY A 463 7.95 -23.89 -13.38
CA GLY A 463 6.60 -24.23 -13.00
C GLY A 463 5.87 -25.07 -14.03
N SER A 464 4.98 -25.92 -13.53
CA SER A 464 4.06 -26.74 -14.32
C SER A 464 2.65 -26.53 -13.81
N THR A 465 1.71 -26.29 -14.72
CA THR A 465 0.31 -26.04 -14.37
C THR A 465 -0.63 -26.73 -15.36
N TYR A 466 -1.60 -27.48 -14.87
CA TYR A 466 -2.74 -27.91 -15.62
C TYR A 466 -4.00 -27.40 -14.96
N ASP A 467 -4.76 -26.54 -15.64
CA ASP A 467 -5.94 -25.90 -15.04
C ASP A 467 -6.93 -25.41 -16.11
N VAL A 468 -8.08 -24.92 -15.66
CA VAL A 468 -9.13 -24.31 -16.48
C VAL A 468 -9.29 -22.83 -16.11
N CYS A 469 -9.51 -21.97 -17.10
CA CYS A 469 -9.84 -20.57 -16.86
C CYS A 469 -10.70 -19.99 -17.99
N SER A 470 -11.38 -18.88 -17.72
CA SER A 470 -11.85 -18.02 -18.80
C SER A 470 -10.69 -17.22 -19.39
N PRO A 471 -10.71 -16.88 -20.69
CA PRO A 471 -9.68 -16.03 -21.27
C PRO A 471 -9.48 -14.68 -20.57
N SER A 472 -10.55 -14.09 -20.01
CA SER A 472 -10.48 -12.84 -19.24
C SER A 472 -9.83 -13.02 -17.86
N ASP A 473 -9.90 -14.20 -17.25
CA ASP A 473 -9.29 -14.47 -15.94
C ASP A 473 -7.75 -14.39 -15.96
N LYS A 474 -7.13 -14.49 -17.14
CA LYS A 474 -5.68 -14.32 -17.30
C LYS A 474 -5.18 -12.94 -16.89
N PHE A 475 -6.04 -11.95 -16.84
CA PHE A 475 -5.72 -10.56 -16.51
C PHE A 475 -6.02 -10.18 -15.06
N LEU A 476 -6.62 -11.08 -14.27
CA LEU A 476 -6.92 -10.81 -12.87
C LEU A 476 -5.63 -10.58 -12.07
N PRO A 477 -5.56 -9.51 -11.27
CA PRO A 477 -4.39 -9.24 -10.43
C PRO A 477 -4.31 -10.17 -9.22
N THR A 478 -5.40 -10.88 -8.91
CA THR A 478 -5.53 -11.86 -7.82
C THR A 478 -5.81 -13.25 -8.39
N ASP A 479 -5.78 -14.27 -7.53
CA ASP A 479 -6.07 -15.64 -7.94
C ASP A 479 -7.52 -15.76 -8.46
N LYS A 480 -7.71 -16.39 -9.61
CA LYS A 480 -9.03 -16.60 -10.23
C LYS A 480 -9.99 -17.40 -9.37
N ASP A 481 -9.46 -18.29 -8.53
CA ASP A 481 -10.23 -19.15 -7.62
C ASP A 481 -10.59 -18.43 -6.29
N ASN A 482 -10.31 -17.12 -6.16
CA ASN A 482 -10.77 -16.35 -5.02
C ASN A 482 -12.31 -16.38 -4.95
N PHE A 483 -12.83 -16.83 -3.82
CA PHE A 483 -14.27 -16.99 -3.56
C PHE A 483 -15.12 -15.76 -3.95
N LEU A 484 -14.63 -14.54 -3.67
CA LEU A 484 -15.35 -13.31 -4.01
C LEU A 484 -15.36 -13.03 -5.53
N LEU A 485 -14.29 -13.41 -6.24
CA LEU A 485 -14.16 -13.22 -7.69
C LEU A 485 -14.88 -14.33 -8.49
N ALA A 486 -15.16 -15.45 -7.87
CA ALA A 486 -15.85 -16.57 -8.48
C ALA A 486 -17.32 -16.23 -8.85
N TRP A 487 -17.94 -15.29 -8.11
CA TRP A 487 -19.27 -14.79 -8.42
C TRP A 487 -19.21 -13.81 -9.57
N LYS A 488 -19.72 -14.25 -10.73
CA LYS A 488 -19.72 -13.48 -11.98
C LYS A 488 -21.08 -12.83 -12.21
N TRP A 489 -21.09 -11.62 -12.79
CA TRP A 489 -22.34 -10.93 -13.17
C TRP A 489 -22.90 -11.40 -14.51
N THR A 490 -22.16 -12.20 -15.27
CA THR A 490 -22.56 -12.80 -16.54
C THR A 490 -22.13 -14.27 -16.60
N GLY A 491 -22.84 -15.08 -17.36
CA GLY A 491 -22.45 -16.48 -17.62
C GLY A 491 -21.16 -16.57 -18.44
N ILE A 492 -20.22 -17.38 -18.01
CA ILE A 492 -18.92 -17.59 -18.67
C ILE A 492 -18.96 -18.92 -19.42
N ASP A 493 -19.49 -18.91 -20.64
CA ASP A 493 -19.64 -20.11 -21.47
C ASP A 493 -18.41 -20.45 -22.33
N LYS A 494 -17.43 -19.52 -22.43
CA LYS A 494 -16.17 -19.68 -23.16
C LYS A 494 -15.02 -19.85 -22.17
N MET A 495 -14.51 -21.07 -22.08
CA MET A 495 -13.42 -21.43 -21.19
C MET A 495 -12.36 -22.24 -21.92
N ILE A 496 -11.19 -22.33 -21.36
CA ILE A 496 -10.05 -23.10 -21.88
C ILE A 496 -9.43 -23.91 -20.75
N LEU A 497 -9.12 -25.16 -21.04
CA LEU A 497 -8.14 -25.94 -20.31
C LEU A 497 -6.77 -25.57 -20.83
N TYR A 498 -5.78 -25.49 -19.96
CA TYR A 498 -4.41 -25.21 -20.36
C TYR A 498 -3.40 -26.05 -19.59
N ASN A 499 -2.42 -26.57 -20.33
CA ASN A 499 -1.23 -27.20 -19.77
C ASN A 499 -0.04 -26.27 -20.04
N ARG A 500 0.57 -25.75 -18.98
CA ARG A 500 1.61 -24.74 -19.05
C ARG A 500 2.88 -25.21 -18.38
N GLN A 501 3.98 -25.14 -19.13
CA GLN A 501 5.32 -25.31 -18.61
C GLN A 501 6.05 -23.98 -18.72
N ARG A 502 6.71 -23.52 -17.66
CA ARG A 502 7.40 -22.23 -17.67
C ARG A 502 8.72 -22.28 -16.92
N ILE A 503 9.67 -21.51 -17.41
CA ILE A 503 10.89 -21.16 -16.72
C ILE A 503 11.08 -19.66 -16.85
N GLY A 504 11.43 -18.99 -15.76
CA GLY A 504 11.58 -17.55 -15.80
C GLY A 504 12.63 -17.05 -14.84
N PHE A 505 13.10 -15.85 -15.13
CA PHE A 505 14.10 -15.14 -14.36
C PHE A 505 13.64 -13.70 -14.12
N ASP A 506 13.51 -13.31 -12.86
CA ASP A 506 13.23 -11.95 -12.44
C ASP A 506 14.47 -11.35 -11.78
N TYR A 507 14.85 -10.15 -12.18
CA TYR A 507 15.92 -9.41 -11.53
C TYR A 507 15.50 -7.97 -11.25
N GLU A 508 15.49 -7.63 -9.97
CA GLU A 508 15.14 -6.30 -9.47
C GLU A 508 16.38 -5.59 -8.93
N TRP A 509 16.66 -4.41 -9.50
CA TRP A 509 17.73 -3.54 -9.04
C TRP A 509 17.22 -2.58 -7.97
N TYR A 510 18.11 -2.15 -7.11
CA TYR A 510 17.83 -1.00 -6.25
C TYR A 510 17.66 0.24 -7.13
N GLY A 511 16.64 1.05 -6.84
CA GLY A 511 16.32 2.24 -7.66
C GLY A 511 15.11 2.08 -8.58
N GLY A 512 14.36 0.95 -8.44
CA GLY A 512 13.03 0.79 -9.05
C GLY A 512 13.03 0.19 -10.45
N LEU A 513 14.17 -0.29 -10.97
CA LEU A 513 14.22 -1.03 -12.23
C LEU A 513 14.03 -2.52 -11.96
N ARG A 514 13.17 -3.19 -12.72
CA ARG A 514 13.00 -4.64 -12.74
C ARG A 514 12.98 -5.14 -14.17
N THR A 515 13.70 -6.22 -14.44
CA THR A 515 13.62 -6.97 -15.69
C THR A 515 13.13 -8.38 -15.42
N SER A 516 12.41 -8.93 -16.38
CA SER A 516 11.86 -10.29 -16.33
C SER A 516 12.04 -10.94 -17.68
N LEU A 517 12.43 -12.21 -17.68
CA LEU A 517 12.51 -13.04 -18.86
C LEU A 517 11.80 -14.36 -18.55
N GLU A 518 10.81 -14.74 -19.35
CA GLU A 518 10.05 -15.98 -19.16
C GLU A 518 9.95 -16.73 -20.49
N LEU A 519 10.37 -17.98 -20.49
CA LEU A 519 10.07 -18.95 -21.54
C LEU A 519 8.89 -19.80 -21.08
N LYS A 520 7.85 -19.88 -21.91
CA LYS A 520 6.60 -20.53 -21.61
C LYS A 520 6.16 -21.39 -22.78
N ALA A 521 5.84 -22.66 -22.53
CA ALA A 521 5.18 -23.56 -23.46
C ALA A 521 3.77 -23.87 -22.95
N GLU A 522 2.77 -23.63 -23.76
CA GLU A 522 1.36 -23.84 -23.41
C GLU A 522 0.64 -24.66 -24.47
N GLU A 523 -0.17 -25.59 -24.00
CA GLU A 523 -1.16 -26.31 -24.77
C GLU A 523 -2.55 -25.95 -24.29
N TYR A 524 -3.40 -25.51 -25.20
CA TYR A 524 -4.78 -25.12 -24.91
C TYR A 524 -5.76 -26.11 -25.48
N GLU A 525 -6.79 -26.49 -24.73
CA GLU A 525 -7.96 -27.26 -25.12
C GLU A 525 -9.22 -26.40 -24.96
N ALA A 526 -10.10 -26.40 -25.93
CA ALA A 526 -11.33 -25.62 -25.91
C ALA A 526 -12.37 -26.27 -25.01
N CYS A 527 -13.05 -25.46 -24.20
CA CYS A 527 -14.15 -25.90 -23.31
C CYS A 527 -15.39 -25.04 -23.47
N GLY A 528 -16.55 -25.60 -23.13
CA GLY A 528 -17.83 -24.90 -23.24
C GLY A 528 -18.16 -24.59 -24.70
N LYS A 529 -18.50 -23.32 -24.99
CA LYS A 529 -18.79 -22.86 -26.36
C LYS A 529 -17.55 -22.44 -27.17
N MET A 530 -16.35 -22.76 -26.69
CA MET A 530 -15.13 -22.57 -27.46
C MET A 530 -14.91 -23.69 -28.46
N SER A 531 -14.32 -23.39 -29.63
CA SER A 531 -13.90 -24.40 -30.59
C SER A 531 -12.74 -23.90 -31.47
N PHE A 532 -11.76 -24.76 -31.75
CA PHE A 532 -10.60 -24.43 -32.57
C PHE A 532 -10.82 -24.89 -34.03
N ARG A 533 -11.74 -24.18 -34.72
CA ARG A 533 -12.07 -24.48 -36.14
C ARG A 533 -11.26 -23.60 -37.08
N THR A 534 -10.41 -24.21 -37.88
CA THR A 534 -9.61 -23.53 -38.89
C THR A 534 -10.43 -23.28 -40.16
N LEU A 535 -10.03 -22.27 -40.96
CA LEU A 535 -10.76 -21.87 -42.16
C LEU A 535 -10.51 -22.81 -43.37
N ASP A 536 -9.51 -23.68 -43.32
CA ASP A 536 -9.14 -24.65 -44.38
C ASP A 536 -10.03 -25.91 -44.37
N LYS A 537 -10.87 -26.09 -43.33
CA LYS A 537 -11.73 -27.25 -43.20
C LYS A 537 -13.21 -26.85 -43.10
N PRO A 538 -14.13 -27.63 -43.69
CA PRO A 538 -15.55 -27.39 -43.57
C PRO A 538 -15.98 -27.55 -42.10
N ARG A 539 -17.02 -26.82 -41.72
CA ARG A 539 -17.57 -26.86 -40.35
C ARG A 539 -18.07 -28.27 -39.97
N ILE A 540 -18.73 -28.88 -40.92
CA ILE A 540 -19.21 -30.29 -40.82
C ILE A 540 -18.82 -30.94 -42.15
N ASP A 541 -18.20 -32.11 -42.11
CA ASP A 541 -17.88 -32.86 -43.31
C ASP A 541 -19.12 -33.59 -43.88
N TYR A 542 -18.95 -34.19 -45.01
CA TYR A 542 -20.02 -34.98 -45.67
C TYR A 542 -20.41 -36.26 -44.91
N GLN A 543 -19.64 -36.62 -43.84
CA GLN A 543 -19.94 -37.71 -42.92
C GLN A 543 -20.63 -37.23 -41.63
N GLY A 544 -20.85 -35.90 -41.50
CA GLY A 544 -21.47 -35.28 -40.31
C GLY A 544 -20.51 -35.07 -39.14
N MET A 545 -19.20 -35.25 -39.35
CA MET A 545 -18.20 -35.05 -38.30
C MET A 545 -17.77 -33.59 -38.23
N ASP A 546 -17.70 -33.07 -37.01
CA ASP A 546 -17.23 -31.73 -36.71
C ASP A 546 -15.70 -31.70 -36.71
N HIS A 547 -15.09 -30.96 -37.66
CA HIS A 547 -13.66 -30.81 -37.76
C HIS A 547 -13.17 -29.62 -36.97
N HIS A 548 -12.60 -29.87 -35.79
CA HIS A 548 -11.88 -28.89 -34.97
C HIS A 548 -10.54 -29.43 -34.55
N ARG A 549 -9.62 -28.53 -34.22
CA ARG A 549 -8.34 -28.95 -33.63
C ARG A 549 -8.60 -29.21 -32.13
N GLU A 550 -8.05 -30.32 -31.66
CA GLU A 550 -8.13 -30.69 -30.25
C GLU A 550 -7.31 -29.71 -29.40
N PHE A 551 -6.10 -29.37 -29.87
CA PHE A 551 -5.15 -28.53 -29.16
C PHE A 551 -4.66 -27.35 -29.99
N LEU A 552 -4.32 -26.25 -29.31
CA LEU A 552 -3.54 -25.12 -29.80
C LEU A 552 -2.30 -25.00 -28.95
N ARG A 553 -1.09 -25.07 -29.56
CA ARG A 553 0.19 -25.04 -28.82
C ARG A 553 0.98 -23.78 -29.14
N THR A 554 1.58 -23.20 -28.09
CA THR A 554 2.47 -22.04 -28.20
C THR A 554 3.74 -22.25 -27.40
N THR A 555 4.87 -21.72 -27.91
CA THR A 555 6.09 -21.57 -27.13
C THR A 555 6.56 -20.14 -27.29
N GLU A 556 6.58 -19.41 -26.17
CA GLU A 556 6.77 -17.97 -26.14
C GLU A 556 7.91 -17.57 -25.19
N LEU A 557 8.76 -16.67 -25.67
CA LEU A 557 9.76 -15.98 -24.86
C LEU A 557 9.28 -14.55 -24.61
N LYS A 558 8.97 -14.21 -23.37
CA LYS A 558 8.58 -12.85 -22.96
C LYS A 558 9.72 -12.16 -22.25
N ALA A 559 10.08 -10.95 -22.70
CA ALA A 559 10.94 -10.03 -21.99
C ALA A 559 10.13 -8.82 -21.51
N GLU A 560 10.34 -8.42 -20.26
CA GLU A 560 9.66 -7.27 -19.67
C GLU A 560 10.65 -6.39 -18.90
N VAL A 561 10.51 -5.09 -19.06
CA VAL A 561 11.24 -4.06 -18.30
C VAL A 561 10.20 -3.19 -17.58
N ARG A 562 10.35 -3.05 -16.27
CA ARG A 562 9.49 -2.19 -15.45
C ARG A 562 10.35 -1.22 -14.65
N TYR A 563 9.98 0.06 -14.67
CA TYR A 563 10.64 1.12 -13.91
C TYR A 563 9.63 1.87 -13.04
N ALA A 564 9.92 1.95 -11.73
CA ALA A 564 9.08 2.62 -10.74
C ALA A 564 9.95 3.18 -9.60
N LYS A 565 10.57 4.34 -9.82
CA LYS A 565 11.44 4.97 -8.83
C LYS A 565 10.63 5.49 -7.63
N GLY A 566 11.03 5.10 -6.42
CA GLY A 566 10.38 5.55 -5.18
C GLY A 566 9.12 4.77 -4.80
N GLU A 567 8.82 3.66 -5.48
CA GLU A 567 7.76 2.75 -5.08
C GLU A 567 8.16 2.00 -3.80
N THR A 568 7.23 1.91 -2.86
CA THR A 568 7.37 1.13 -1.62
C THR A 568 6.36 -0.01 -1.59
N PHE A 569 6.69 -1.09 -0.86
CA PHE A 569 5.92 -2.33 -0.91
C PHE A 569 5.61 -2.88 0.47
N ILE A 570 4.48 -3.59 0.54
CA ILE A 570 4.13 -4.51 1.63
C ILE A 570 4.13 -5.93 1.09
N ASN A 571 4.72 -6.87 1.84
CA ASN A 571 4.66 -8.29 1.54
C ASN A 571 3.43 -8.90 2.21
N SER A 572 2.43 -9.33 1.42
CA SER A 572 1.40 -10.23 1.93
C SER A 572 1.84 -11.68 1.71
N LYS A 573 1.16 -12.62 2.34
CA LYS A 573 1.44 -14.07 2.16
C LYS A 573 1.15 -14.59 0.74
N GLN A 574 0.47 -13.81 -0.09
CA GLN A 574 0.15 -14.19 -1.47
C GLN A 574 0.96 -13.42 -2.50
N ARG A 575 1.27 -12.16 -2.22
CA ARG A 575 1.96 -11.28 -3.18
C ARG A 575 2.52 -10.04 -2.51
N ARG A 576 3.37 -9.34 -3.22
CA ARG A 576 3.82 -8.00 -2.87
C ARG A 576 2.81 -6.95 -3.35
N LEU A 577 2.44 -6.04 -2.46
CA LEU A 577 1.51 -4.94 -2.72
C LEU A 577 2.26 -3.62 -2.76
N SER A 578 2.00 -2.79 -3.76
CA SER A 578 2.54 -1.43 -3.81
C SER A 578 1.74 -0.53 -2.87
N VAL A 579 2.42 0.16 -1.97
CA VAL A 579 1.84 1.09 -0.98
C VAL A 579 1.93 2.51 -1.49
N ASN A 580 3.14 2.97 -1.84
CA ASN A 580 3.32 4.27 -2.45
C ASN A 580 2.99 4.21 -3.94
N ARG A 581 1.77 4.59 -4.29
CA ARG A 581 1.28 4.68 -5.67
C ARG A 581 1.56 6.04 -6.32
N ASP A 582 2.28 6.94 -5.68
CA ASP A 582 2.60 8.27 -6.24
C ASP A 582 3.73 8.18 -7.27
N ALA A 583 4.58 7.15 -7.15
CA ALA A 583 5.62 6.88 -8.12
C ALA A 583 5.03 6.58 -9.51
N PRO A 584 5.53 7.21 -10.59
CA PRO A 584 5.16 6.78 -11.94
C PRO A 584 5.70 5.39 -12.22
N VAL A 585 4.90 4.57 -12.89
CA VAL A 585 5.28 3.21 -13.29
C VAL A 585 5.26 3.10 -14.80
N PHE A 586 6.38 2.68 -15.38
CA PHE A 586 6.52 2.40 -16.80
C PHE A 586 6.82 0.92 -16.98
N THR A 587 6.09 0.26 -17.87
CA THR A 587 6.34 -1.15 -18.22
C THR A 587 6.35 -1.28 -19.74
N LEU A 588 7.36 -1.94 -20.25
CA LEU A 588 7.46 -2.35 -21.65
C LEU A 588 7.72 -3.85 -21.70
N SER A 589 6.94 -4.55 -22.49
CA SER A 589 7.14 -6.00 -22.71
C SER A 589 7.06 -6.38 -24.17
N HIS A 590 7.81 -7.40 -24.52
CA HIS A 590 7.78 -8.01 -25.84
C HIS A 590 7.75 -9.53 -25.72
N THR A 591 6.89 -10.18 -26.51
CA THR A 591 6.69 -11.62 -26.52
C THR A 591 6.98 -12.16 -27.92
N TRP A 592 7.94 -13.08 -28.03
CA TRP A 592 8.25 -13.82 -29.25
C TRP A 592 7.72 -15.24 -29.13
N GLY A 593 6.78 -15.62 -29.98
CA GLY A 593 6.34 -17.01 -30.14
C GLY A 593 7.11 -17.71 -31.25
N MET A 594 7.58 -18.89 -30.94
CA MET A 594 8.47 -19.67 -31.83
C MET A 594 7.71 -20.90 -32.33
N ARG A 595 7.36 -20.89 -33.63
CA ARG A 595 6.74 -22.06 -34.28
C ARG A 595 7.72 -23.24 -34.34
N ASN A 596 7.21 -24.45 -34.23
CA ASN A 596 7.92 -25.72 -34.24
C ASN A 596 8.89 -25.95 -33.06
N VAL A 597 8.97 -25.04 -32.09
CA VAL A 597 9.71 -25.24 -30.84
C VAL A 597 8.76 -25.86 -29.83
N LEU A 598 9.13 -26.98 -29.21
CA LEU A 598 8.31 -27.75 -28.25
C LEU A 598 6.89 -28.03 -28.77
N GLY A 599 6.73 -28.23 -30.06
CA GLY A 599 5.43 -28.54 -30.68
C GLY A 599 4.54 -27.33 -30.94
N ALA A 600 5.03 -26.09 -30.83
CA ALA A 600 4.26 -24.88 -31.06
C ALA A 600 3.76 -24.76 -32.51
N ASP A 601 2.48 -24.40 -32.66
CA ASP A 601 1.80 -24.27 -33.95
C ASP A 601 2.02 -22.91 -34.63
N TYR A 602 2.24 -21.85 -33.80
CA TYR A 602 2.16 -20.47 -34.26
C TYR A 602 3.42 -19.67 -33.90
N THR A 603 3.73 -18.70 -34.77
CA THR A 603 4.65 -17.62 -34.45
C THR A 603 3.85 -16.44 -33.95
N THR A 604 4.17 -15.93 -32.75
CA THR A 604 3.58 -14.72 -32.20
C THR A 604 4.65 -13.65 -32.07
N ASN A 605 4.23 -12.38 -32.12
CA ASN A 605 5.13 -11.25 -31.96
C ASN A 605 4.29 -10.10 -31.39
N PHE A 606 4.30 -9.97 -30.06
CA PHE A 606 3.43 -9.05 -29.34
C PHE A 606 4.23 -8.06 -28.51
N THR A 607 3.99 -6.77 -28.73
CA THR A 607 4.60 -5.68 -27.96
C THR A 607 3.53 -4.95 -27.16
N GLU A 608 3.77 -4.70 -25.88
CA GLU A 608 2.86 -3.97 -25.00
C GLU A 608 3.62 -2.96 -24.13
N ALA A 609 3.05 -1.75 -24.01
CA ALA A 609 3.54 -0.71 -23.13
C ALA A 609 2.43 -0.26 -22.14
N LYS A 610 2.83 0.01 -20.90
CA LYS A 610 1.91 0.44 -19.83
C LYS A 610 2.52 1.61 -19.07
N ILE A 611 1.67 2.59 -18.72
CA ILE A 611 2.04 3.76 -17.93
C ILE A 611 0.99 3.92 -16.83
N TYR A 612 1.43 4.08 -15.60
CA TYR A 612 0.60 4.47 -14.47
C TYR A 612 1.17 5.72 -13.81
N LYS A 613 0.29 6.68 -13.44
CA LYS A 613 0.66 7.84 -12.65
C LYS A 613 -0.53 8.33 -11.83
N ARG A 614 -0.28 8.66 -10.55
CA ARG A 614 -1.19 9.37 -9.64
C ARG A 614 -0.86 10.85 -9.61
N PHE A 615 -1.91 11.67 -9.61
CA PHE A 615 -1.82 13.12 -9.42
C PHE A 615 -2.68 13.51 -8.21
N TRP A 616 -2.09 14.27 -7.30
CA TRP A 616 -2.81 14.85 -6.18
C TRP A 616 -3.33 16.25 -6.56
N LEU A 617 -4.62 16.48 -6.40
CA LEU A 617 -5.30 17.73 -6.69
C LEU A 617 -5.62 18.52 -5.41
N ASN A 618 -4.73 18.46 -4.41
CA ASN A 618 -4.94 19.04 -3.07
C ASN A 618 -6.29 18.58 -2.47
N SER A 619 -7.14 19.51 -2.05
CA SER A 619 -8.46 19.23 -1.48
C SER A 619 -9.48 18.58 -2.44
N TRP A 620 -9.16 18.47 -3.73
CA TRP A 620 -9.96 17.76 -4.73
C TRP A 620 -9.58 16.28 -4.87
N GLY A 621 -8.74 15.77 -3.95
CA GLY A 621 -8.36 14.39 -3.89
C GLY A 621 -7.31 14.00 -4.92
N LYS A 622 -7.47 12.85 -5.57
CA LYS A 622 -6.46 12.27 -6.46
C LYS A 622 -7.06 11.79 -7.78
N VAL A 623 -6.25 11.89 -8.82
CA VAL A 623 -6.54 11.33 -10.14
C VAL A 623 -5.53 10.24 -10.45
N ASP A 624 -5.99 9.03 -10.76
CA ASP A 624 -5.17 7.93 -11.23
C ASP A 624 -5.33 7.77 -12.74
N LEU A 625 -4.22 7.83 -13.45
CA LEU A 625 -4.11 7.65 -14.90
C LEU A 625 -3.44 6.32 -15.19
N ARG A 626 -4.09 5.47 -15.99
CA ARG A 626 -3.53 4.24 -16.55
C ARG A 626 -3.68 4.26 -18.06
N LEU A 627 -2.57 4.16 -18.75
CA LEU A 627 -2.49 4.03 -20.20
C LEU A 627 -1.87 2.68 -20.53
N LYS A 628 -2.46 1.97 -21.47
CA LYS A 628 -1.90 0.72 -22.01
C LYS A 628 -2.07 0.73 -23.52
N GLY A 629 -1.11 0.14 -24.23
CA GLY A 629 -1.20 -0.05 -25.67
C GLY A 629 -0.39 -1.22 -26.12
N GLY A 630 -0.86 -1.93 -27.14
CA GLY A 630 -0.17 -3.10 -27.64
C GLY A 630 -0.51 -3.44 -29.08
N ILE A 631 0.41 -4.19 -29.72
CA ILE A 631 0.32 -4.62 -31.12
C ILE A 631 0.78 -6.07 -31.23
N GLN A 632 -0.09 -6.90 -31.83
CA GLN A 632 0.23 -8.25 -32.31
C GLN A 632 0.65 -8.14 -33.78
N TRP A 633 1.94 -8.38 -34.04
CA TRP A 633 2.53 -8.14 -35.35
C TRP A 633 2.27 -9.25 -36.36
N ASN A 634 2.02 -10.48 -35.91
CA ASN A 634 1.83 -11.65 -36.75
C ASN A 634 0.36 -11.94 -37.07
N GLN A 635 0.13 -12.79 -38.06
CA GLN A 635 -1.14 -13.46 -38.26
C GLN A 635 -1.28 -14.58 -37.23
N VAL A 636 -2.34 -14.54 -36.41
CA VAL A 636 -2.58 -15.47 -35.32
C VAL A 636 -4.08 -15.84 -35.20
N PRO A 637 -4.42 -17.02 -34.67
CA PRO A 637 -5.80 -17.36 -34.38
C PRO A 637 -6.38 -16.52 -33.26
N TYR A 638 -7.71 -16.49 -33.14
CA TYR A 638 -8.42 -15.60 -32.22
C TYR A 638 -7.98 -15.70 -30.75
N LEU A 639 -7.57 -16.89 -30.28
CA LEU A 639 -7.14 -17.09 -28.89
C LEU A 639 -5.82 -16.36 -28.58
N LEU A 640 -5.00 -16.07 -29.58
CA LEU A 640 -3.72 -15.35 -29.47
C LEU A 640 -3.86 -13.87 -29.85
N LEU A 641 -5.05 -13.40 -30.19
CA LEU A 641 -5.36 -11.99 -30.32
C LEU A 641 -5.40 -11.29 -28.97
N ILE A 642 -5.37 -9.97 -28.99
CA ILE A 642 -5.43 -9.15 -27.80
C ILE A 642 -6.86 -9.09 -27.31
N LEU A 643 -7.06 -9.56 -26.09
CA LEU A 643 -8.33 -9.47 -25.38
C LEU A 643 -8.34 -8.26 -24.46
N PRO A 644 -9.43 -7.47 -24.39
CA PRO A 644 -9.60 -6.46 -23.37
C PRO A 644 -9.56 -7.08 -21.96
N MET A 645 -8.99 -6.35 -21.01
CA MET A 645 -8.99 -6.74 -19.60
C MET A 645 -10.40 -6.53 -19.03
N ALA A 646 -11.23 -7.55 -19.04
CA ALA A 646 -12.65 -7.49 -18.67
C ALA A 646 -12.89 -8.06 -17.27
N ASN A 647 -13.46 -7.25 -16.39
CA ASN A 647 -13.89 -7.67 -15.05
C ASN A 647 -15.26 -8.36 -15.13
N GLN A 648 -15.27 -9.67 -14.94
CA GLN A 648 -16.49 -10.47 -14.96
C GLN A 648 -17.13 -10.63 -13.56
N SER A 649 -16.46 -10.16 -12.49
CA SER A 649 -16.95 -10.27 -11.11
C SER A 649 -17.76 -9.04 -10.67
N PHE A 650 -18.49 -9.17 -9.55
CA PHE A 650 -19.13 -8.04 -8.89
C PHE A 650 -18.14 -7.17 -8.10
N VAL A 651 -16.91 -7.62 -7.88
CA VAL A 651 -15.88 -6.91 -7.12
C VAL A 651 -15.24 -5.85 -8.01
N ILE A 652 -14.96 -4.66 -7.44
CA ILE A 652 -14.24 -3.58 -8.14
C ILE A 652 -12.81 -4.02 -8.42
N GLU A 653 -12.41 -3.97 -9.68
CA GLU A 653 -11.05 -4.19 -10.16
C GLU A 653 -10.54 -2.92 -10.88
N ASP A 654 -9.61 -2.21 -10.25
CA ASP A 654 -9.16 -0.86 -10.65
C ASP A 654 -8.51 -0.79 -12.05
N GLU A 655 -8.10 -1.93 -12.63
CA GLU A 655 -7.32 -1.99 -13.87
C GLU A 655 -8.07 -2.64 -15.04
N MET A 656 -9.36 -2.92 -14.87
CA MET A 656 -10.16 -3.68 -15.82
C MET A 656 -11.41 -2.89 -16.27
N PHE A 657 -11.94 -3.25 -17.44
CA PHE A 657 -13.26 -2.79 -17.90
C PHE A 657 -14.35 -3.57 -17.22
N ASN A 658 -15.44 -2.90 -16.84
CA ASN A 658 -16.48 -3.47 -15.99
C ASN A 658 -17.68 -4.06 -16.74
N LEU A 659 -17.90 -3.67 -18.02
CA LEU A 659 -19.07 -4.08 -18.81
C LEU A 659 -18.70 -4.68 -20.18
N ILE A 660 -17.43 -5.02 -20.38
CA ILE A 660 -16.99 -5.85 -21.53
C ILE A 660 -17.20 -7.32 -21.14
N ASN A 661 -17.88 -8.09 -21.96
CA ASN A 661 -18.04 -9.53 -21.77
C ASN A 661 -16.76 -10.31 -22.07
N ASN A 662 -16.69 -11.54 -21.57
CA ASN A 662 -15.58 -12.44 -21.85
C ASN A 662 -15.41 -12.63 -23.36
N MET A 663 -14.27 -12.25 -23.91
CA MET A 663 -13.92 -12.30 -25.35
C MET A 663 -14.82 -11.44 -26.25
N GLU A 664 -15.52 -10.44 -25.75
CA GLU A 664 -16.43 -9.64 -26.57
C GLU A 664 -15.74 -8.96 -27.75
N PHE A 665 -14.51 -8.42 -27.54
CA PHE A 665 -13.71 -7.78 -28.60
C PHE A 665 -12.40 -8.51 -28.84
N LEU A 666 -12.10 -8.75 -30.10
CA LEU A 666 -10.86 -9.38 -30.58
C LEU A 666 -10.07 -8.38 -31.42
N ASN A 667 -8.89 -8.00 -30.94
CA ASN A 667 -8.06 -6.96 -31.54
C ASN A 667 -6.66 -7.49 -31.81
N ASP A 668 -5.97 -6.96 -32.82
CA ASP A 668 -4.52 -7.16 -32.99
C ASP A 668 -3.71 -5.90 -32.66
N ARG A 669 -4.38 -4.79 -32.36
CA ARG A 669 -3.81 -3.55 -31.85
C ARG A 669 -4.83 -2.85 -30.95
N TYR A 670 -4.34 -2.22 -29.90
CA TYR A 670 -5.20 -1.46 -29.00
C TYR A 670 -4.47 -0.33 -28.30
N ALA A 671 -5.24 0.64 -27.82
CA ALA A 671 -4.85 1.60 -26.81
C ALA A 671 -5.99 1.71 -25.79
N SER A 672 -5.68 1.76 -24.53
CA SER A 672 -6.68 1.94 -23.46
C SER A 672 -6.29 3.06 -22.51
N LEU A 673 -7.30 3.79 -22.07
CA LEU A 673 -7.23 4.83 -21.06
C LEU A 673 -8.20 4.46 -19.93
N LEU A 674 -7.68 4.31 -18.70
CA LEU A 674 -8.50 4.27 -17.49
C LEU A 674 -8.11 5.47 -16.64
N LEU A 675 -9.04 6.40 -16.51
CA LEU A 675 -8.87 7.64 -15.76
C LEU A 675 -9.89 7.69 -14.64
N SER A 676 -9.43 7.69 -13.40
CA SER A 676 -10.30 7.73 -12.23
C SER A 676 -9.98 8.94 -11.34
N TRP A 677 -11.02 9.56 -10.80
CA TRP A 677 -10.93 10.68 -9.90
C TRP A 677 -11.69 10.41 -8.61
N ASP A 678 -10.95 10.26 -7.51
CA ASP A 678 -11.47 10.21 -6.14
C ASP A 678 -11.44 11.64 -5.59
N MET A 679 -12.61 12.25 -5.42
CA MET A 679 -12.77 13.65 -5.03
C MET A 679 -12.64 13.88 -3.52
N ASN A 680 -12.38 12.84 -2.74
CA ASN A 680 -12.20 12.91 -1.29
C ASN A 680 -13.34 13.63 -0.53
N GLY A 681 -14.59 13.42 -0.95
CA GLY A 681 -15.76 14.03 -0.31
C GLY A 681 -15.96 15.52 -0.56
N LYS A 682 -15.30 16.10 -1.56
CA LYS A 682 -15.30 17.56 -1.81
C LYS A 682 -16.69 18.16 -2.00
N LEU A 683 -17.58 17.43 -2.66
CA LEU A 683 -18.97 17.86 -2.88
C LEU A 683 -19.87 17.40 -1.74
N PHE A 684 -19.79 16.12 -1.34
CA PHE A 684 -20.63 15.53 -0.30
C PHE A 684 -20.48 16.21 1.06
N ASN A 685 -19.28 16.66 1.39
CA ASN A 685 -19.01 17.39 2.62
C ASN A 685 -19.64 18.79 2.70
N ARG A 686 -20.13 19.32 1.58
CA ARG A 686 -20.91 20.57 1.53
C ARG A 686 -22.39 20.36 1.91
N ILE A 687 -22.88 19.12 1.81
CA ILE A 687 -24.26 18.76 2.12
C ILE A 687 -24.33 18.33 3.59
N PRO A 688 -25.02 19.06 4.49
CA PRO A 688 -24.93 18.85 5.94
C PRO A 688 -25.27 17.42 6.40
N LEU A 689 -26.24 16.77 5.76
CA LEU A 689 -26.67 15.41 6.10
C LEU A 689 -25.64 14.36 5.62
N VAL A 690 -25.20 14.48 4.36
CA VAL A 690 -24.26 13.55 3.71
C VAL A 690 -22.88 13.65 4.34
N ARG A 691 -22.44 14.83 4.75
CA ARG A 691 -21.17 15.04 5.46
C ARG A 691 -21.00 14.15 6.70
N ARG A 692 -22.10 13.84 7.40
CA ARG A 692 -22.04 12.97 8.60
C ARG A 692 -21.67 11.52 8.26
N LEU A 693 -21.95 11.09 7.02
CA LEU A 693 -21.65 9.75 6.52
C LEU A 693 -20.18 9.60 6.08
N LYS A 694 -19.47 10.73 5.88
CA LYS A 694 -18.09 10.77 5.36
C LYS A 694 -17.91 10.01 4.03
N CYS A 695 -18.98 9.92 3.24
CA CYS A 695 -18.89 9.31 1.91
C CYS A 695 -18.07 10.19 0.97
N ARG A 696 -17.39 9.54 0.01
CA ARG A 696 -16.54 10.20 -0.98
C ARG A 696 -17.06 9.94 -2.38
N GLU A 697 -17.05 10.93 -3.22
CA GLU A 697 -17.42 10.83 -4.63
C GLU A 697 -16.27 10.22 -5.41
N PHE A 698 -16.63 9.33 -6.32
CA PHE A 698 -15.71 8.74 -7.27
C PHE A 698 -16.30 8.82 -8.68
N ILE A 699 -15.48 9.18 -9.64
CA ILE A 699 -15.85 9.19 -11.07
C ILE A 699 -14.69 8.58 -11.83
N ALA A 700 -15.00 7.70 -12.80
CA ALA A 700 -14.00 7.22 -13.73
C ALA A 700 -14.55 7.14 -15.15
N ILE A 701 -13.67 7.31 -16.11
CA ILE A 701 -13.93 7.04 -17.52
C ILE A 701 -12.90 6.02 -18.00
N ASN A 702 -13.40 4.92 -18.57
CA ASN A 702 -12.59 3.87 -19.14
C ASN A 702 -12.86 3.81 -20.63
N MET A 703 -11.82 3.88 -21.44
CA MET A 703 -11.90 3.88 -22.90
C MET A 703 -10.95 2.87 -23.50
N LEU A 704 -11.39 2.20 -24.56
CA LEU A 704 -10.60 1.25 -25.34
C LEU A 704 -10.75 1.58 -26.81
N TRP A 705 -9.66 1.85 -27.48
CA TRP A 705 -9.54 1.87 -28.94
C TRP A 705 -8.92 0.55 -29.36
N GLY A 706 -9.59 -0.16 -30.25
CA GLY A 706 -9.12 -1.43 -30.75
C GLY A 706 -9.28 -1.53 -32.26
N GLY A 707 -8.60 -2.47 -32.86
CA GLY A 707 -8.72 -2.77 -34.28
C GLY A 707 -8.18 -4.13 -34.63
N LEU A 708 -8.69 -4.69 -35.70
CA LEU A 708 -8.24 -5.95 -36.27
C LEU A 708 -7.80 -5.70 -37.70
N SER A 709 -6.56 -5.99 -38.02
CA SER A 709 -6.03 -5.90 -39.40
C SER A 709 -6.60 -6.98 -40.28
N ASP A 710 -6.67 -6.72 -41.57
CA ASP A 710 -7.22 -7.65 -42.56
C ASP A 710 -6.60 -9.02 -42.50
N LYS A 711 -5.30 -9.12 -42.22
CA LYS A 711 -4.58 -10.41 -42.10
C LYS A 711 -5.08 -11.32 -40.99
N ASN A 712 -5.70 -10.74 -39.93
CA ASN A 712 -6.22 -11.46 -38.76
C ASN A 712 -7.75 -11.62 -38.78
N ASN A 713 -8.44 -11.03 -39.74
CA ASN A 713 -9.89 -11.13 -39.86
C ASN A 713 -10.30 -12.38 -40.67
N PRO A 714 -10.90 -13.41 -40.03
CA PRO A 714 -11.24 -14.68 -40.69
C PRO A 714 -12.36 -14.57 -41.71
N TYR A 715 -13.13 -13.47 -41.69
CA TYR A 715 -14.30 -13.29 -42.53
C TYR A 715 -14.00 -12.61 -43.89
N LEU A 716 -12.75 -12.19 -44.10
CA LEU A 716 -12.36 -11.56 -45.35
C LEU A 716 -12.03 -12.61 -46.42
N PRO A 717 -12.45 -12.42 -47.72
CA PRO A 717 -12.24 -13.36 -48.78
C PRO A 717 -10.77 -13.78 -48.99
N GLN A 718 -9.84 -12.87 -48.78
CA GLN A 718 -8.40 -13.10 -48.91
C GLN A 718 -7.84 -14.11 -47.90
N ASN A 719 -8.56 -14.34 -46.81
CA ASN A 719 -8.17 -15.30 -45.77
C ASN A 719 -8.93 -16.62 -45.86
N ALA A 720 -9.82 -16.78 -46.83
CA ALA A 720 -10.55 -18.02 -47.05
C ALA A 720 -9.59 -19.21 -47.23
N GLY A 721 -9.85 -20.32 -46.54
CA GLY A 721 -9.00 -21.52 -46.59
C GLY A 721 -7.70 -21.40 -45.79
N SER A 722 -7.51 -20.38 -44.97
CA SER A 722 -6.33 -20.26 -44.10
C SER A 722 -6.30 -21.35 -43.03
N SER A 723 -5.21 -22.10 -42.95
CA SER A 723 -4.95 -23.06 -41.86
C SER A 723 -4.44 -22.41 -40.58
N ARG A 724 -4.13 -21.10 -40.62
CA ARG A 724 -3.61 -20.32 -39.46
C ARG A 724 -4.69 -19.57 -38.71
N LEU A 725 -5.78 -19.23 -39.40
CA LEU A 725 -6.91 -18.53 -38.79
C LEU A 725 -8.00 -19.51 -38.37
N MET A 726 -8.76 -19.09 -37.40
CA MET A 726 -9.92 -19.82 -36.86
C MET A 726 -11.16 -18.93 -36.88
N TYR A 727 -12.35 -19.54 -37.05
CA TYR A 727 -13.61 -18.84 -36.89
C TYR A 727 -13.75 -18.32 -35.44
N PHE A 728 -14.25 -17.10 -35.30
CA PHE A 728 -14.48 -16.54 -33.98
C PHE A 728 -15.61 -17.28 -33.24
N PRO A 729 -15.49 -17.51 -31.95
CA PRO A 729 -16.60 -17.97 -31.14
C PRO A 729 -17.78 -17.00 -31.20
N GLU A 730 -19.00 -17.50 -30.96
CA GLU A 730 -20.19 -16.70 -30.90
C GLU A 730 -20.10 -15.58 -29.86
N GLY A 731 -20.59 -14.38 -30.17
CA GLY A 731 -20.54 -13.22 -29.31
C GLY A 731 -19.20 -12.48 -29.29
N CYS A 732 -18.23 -12.86 -30.15
CA CYS A 732 -17.01 -12.12 -30.37
C CYS A 732 -17.18 -11.14 -31.54
N HIS A 733 -16.68 -9.91 -31.37
CA HIS A 733 -16.82 -8.82 -32.33
C HIS A 733 -15.49 -8.19 -32.71
N VAL A 734 -15.42 -7.58 -33.85
CA VAL A 734 -14.31 -6.71 -34.29
C VAL A 734 -14.70 -5.27 -33.95
N MET A 735 -13.78 -4.54 -33.35
CA MET A 735 -13.99 -3.11 -33.06
C MET A 735 -13.85 -2.26 -34.32
N ASP A 736 -14.66 -1.21 -34.42
CA ASP A 736 -14.46 -0.14 -35.37
C ASP A 736 -13.31 0.76 -34.88
N THR A 737 -12.28 0.94 -35.70
CA THR A 737 -11.10 1.75 -35.36
C THR A 737 -11.41 3.23 -35.10
N HIS A 738 -12.55 3.72 -35.56
CA HIS A 738 -13.01 5.10 -35.35
C HIS A 738 -13.97 5.26 -34.17
N LYS A 739 -14.47 4.15 -33.61
CA LYS A 739 -15.44 4.15 -32.51
C LYS A 739 -14.83 3.47 -31.28
N PRO A 740 -14.34 4.23 -30.28
CA PRO A 740 -13.84 3.61 -29.06
C PRO A 740 -14.98 2.99 -28.26
N TYR A 741 -14.67 1.90 -27.55
CA TYR A 741 -15.50 1.47 -26.42
C TYR A 741 -15.31 2.47 -25.29
N ALA A 742 -16.38 2.85 -24.62
CA ALA A 742 -16.35 3.76 -23.48
C ALA A 742 -17.35 3.34 -22.41
N GLU A 743 -16.95 3.44 -21.13
CA GLU A 743 -17.81 3.29 -19.97
C GLU A 743 -17.55 4.41 -18.96
N LEU A 744 -18.61 4.89 -18.31
CA LEU A 744 -18.57 5.86 -17.24
C LEU A 744 -18.86 5.15 -15.93
N VAL A 745 -18.02 5.40 -14.93
CA VAL A 745 -18.18 4.90 -13.56
C VAL A 745 -18.52 6.05 -12.63
N ILE A 746 -19.57 5.91 -11.84
CA ILE A 746 -19.94 6.84 -10.77
C ILE A 746 -20.02 6.04 -9.49
N GLY A 747 -19.20 6.41 -8.51
CA GLY A 747 -19.07 5.66 -7.26
C GLY A 747 -19.35 6.49 -6.02
N ILE A 748 -19.80 5.80 -4.99
CA ILE A 748 -19.83 6.29 -3.62
C ILE A 748 -18.88 5.40 -2.83
N HIS A 749 -17.76 5.97 -2.46
CA HIS A 749 -16.73 5.31 -1.67
C HIS A 749 -16.84 5.69 -0.19
N ASN A 750 -16.12 4.97 0.64
CA ASN A 750 -16.04 5.24 2.08
C ASN A 750 -17.37 5.07 2.84
N ILE A 751 -18.34 4.31 2.32
CA ILE A 751 -19.58 3.98 3.02
C ILE A 751 -19.20 3.16 4.27
N PHE A 752 -19.59 3.63 5.46
CA PHE A 752 -19.17 3.07 6.74
C PHE A 752 -17.63 2.94 6.89
N LYS A 753 -16.85 3.76 6.16
CA LYS A 753 -15.38 3.80 6.13
C LYS A 753 -14.69 2.61 5.45
N ILE A 754 -15.42 1.64 4.91
CA ILE A 754 -14.87 0.41 4.31
C ILE A 754 -15.50 0.01 2.98
N LEU A 755 -16.78 0.30 2.75
CA LEU A 755 -17.50 -0.16 1.57
C LEU A 755 -17.41 0.88 0.45
N GLN A 756 -17.17 0.40 -0.76
CA GLN A 756 -17.22 1.17 -2.00
C GLN A 756 -18.26 0.54 -2.92
N ILE A 757 -19.10 1.36 -3.53
CA ILE A 757 -20.12 0.94 -4.49
C ILE A 757 -20.00 1.81 -5.72
N GLU A 758 -19.96 1.19 -6.89
CA GLU A 758 -19.81 1.86 -8.17
C GLU A 758 -20.95 1.44 -9.11
N TYR A 759 -21.61 2.42 -9.70
CA TYR A 759 -22.51 2.25 -10.83
C TYR A 759 -21.71 2.50 -12.12
N VAL A 760 -21.75 1.53 -13.01
CA VAL A 760 -21.08 1.59 -14.31
C VAL A 760 -22.11 1.70 -15.41
N ARG A 761 -21.88 2.61 -16.35
CA ARG A 761 -22.71 2.81 -17.54
C ARG A 761 -21.86 2.68 -18.79
N ARG A 762 -22.22 1.74 -19.66
CA ARG A 762 -21.66 1.62 -21.00
C ARG A 762 -22.19 2.75 -21.89
N LEU A 763 -21.34 3.40 -22.65
CA LEU A 763 -21.65 4.58 -23.46
C LEU A 763 -21.69 4.27 -24.96
N THR A 764 -20.93 3.26 -25.41
CA THR A 764 -20.78 2.91 -26.81
C THR A 764 -21.02 1.43 -27.05
N TYR A 765 -21.19 1.00 -28.31
CA TYR A 765 -21.49 -0.41 -28.66
C TYR A 765 -22.72 -0.96 -27.93
N LEU A 766 -23.77 -0.14 -27.80
CA LEU A 766 -25.00 -0.50 -27.10
C LEU A 766 -25.94 -1.41 -27.92
N ASP A 767 -25.65 -1.52 -29.19
CA ASP A 767 -26.38 -2.27 -30.22
C ASP A 767 -25.98 -3.74 -30.32
N LEU A 768 -24.86 -4.13 -29.66
CA LEU A 768 -24.44 -5.52 -29.67
C LEU A 768 -25.39 -6.40 -28.83
N PRO A 769 -25.80 -7.58 -29.35
CA PRO A 769 -26.78 -8.43 -28.68
C PRO A 769 -26.39 -8.86 -27.26
N THR A 770 -25.09 -9.02 -27.03
CA THR A 770 -24.51 -9.47 -25.75
C THR A 770 -24.11 -8.31 -24.84
N SER A 771 -24.40 -7.05 -25.23
CA SER A 771 -23.91 -5.88 -24.49
C SER A 771 -24.67 -5.65 -23.20
N GLU A 772 -23.99 -5.68 -22.07
CA GLU A 772 -24.49 -5.15 -20.82
C GLU A 772 -24.40 -3.63 -20.82
N LYS A 773 -25.56 -2.97 -20.56
CA LYS A 773 -25.67 -1.51 -20.65
C LYS A 773 -25.28 -0.79 -19.37
N TRP A 774 -25.42 -1.47 -18.25
CA TRP A 774 -25.09 -0.96 -16.92
C TRP A 774 -24.81 -2.09 -15.93
N GLY A 775 -24.13 -1.78 -14.82
CA GLY A 775 -23.89 -2.74 -13.78
C GLY A 775 -23.50 -2.06 -12.46
N ILE A 776 -23.52 -2.81 -11.38
CA ILE A 776 -23.06 -2.37 -10.06
C ILE A 776 -21.88 -3.22 -9.66
N ARG A 777 -20.83 -2.55 -9.12
CA ARG A 777 -19.64 -3.18 -8.57
C ARG A 777 -19.45 -2.71 -7.14
N TYR A 778 -18.87 -3.56 -6.30
CA TYR A 778 -18.59 -3.21 -4.91
C TYR A 778 -17.26 -3.80 -4.45
N THR A 779 -16.68 -3.23 -3.44
CA THR A 779 -15.51 -3.79 -2.74
C THR A 779 -15.44 -3.29 -1.31
N PHE A 780 -14.73 -4.04 -0.48
CA PHE A 780 -14.37 -3.63 0.88
C PHE A 780 -12.91 -3.19 0.89
N ARG A 781 -12.68 -1.91 1.13
CA ARG A 781 -11.34 -1.34 1.16
C ARG A 781 -11.24 -0.32 2.30
N MET A 782 -10.34 -0.56 3.25
CA MET A 782 -10.01 0.42 4.28
C MET A 782 -9.08 1.49 3.68
N THR A 783 -9.44 2.77 3.89
CA THR A 783 -8.61 3.94 3.55
C THR A 783 -8.62 4.89 4.74
N PHE A 784 -7.47 5.48 5.07
CA PHE A 784 -7.35 6.49 6.12
C PHE A 784 -8.03 7.80 5.75
#